data_e2915d486237ad87fc941af33070f7f1
#
_entry.id   e2915d486237ad87fc941af33070f7f1
#
_cell.length_a   1.000
_cell.length_b   1.000
_cell.length_c   1.000
_cell.angle_alpha   90.00
_cell.angle_beta   90.00
_cell.angle_gamma   90.00
#
_symmetry.space_group_name_H-M   'P 1'
#
loop_
_entity.id
_entity.type
_entity.pdbx_description
1 polymer ?
#
loop_
_entity_poly.entity_id
_entity_poly.type
_entity_poly.pdbx_seq_one_letter_code
_entity_poly.pdbx_strand_id
1 'polypeptide(L)'
;MYFMPDTPFKKLLAVMIISSLLPAMVSCSEEKHPLQDEKELKGSISISGAFALYPLAVQWTNEFAERNPLVRMDISAGGAGKGMTDVLNGMVDFAMLSRDLHDEEREKGAVDFIVGRDAVLPMVNVSNPLIDRILEKGITNDDAYRIWVSREYKTWGQFLGTGEMIPIKVYTRSDACGAAQTFAAWFGSEQDDLGGTAVFGDPGIAKAVSEDPYGIGFNNVAYAFDSQTSRPVEGLYILPVDSDKDGKISSEERFYDNKEQLVKAVEADKYPAPPARNLYLISKGVPTDSAKVAFLEYVLGEGQAFNEPNGYVQVSADARDRSLQLLYDATGQGTLRRNSTSGIVILFIGLAAFLFILLVVPAFMKTLTSRRVYRQKLSSIIMFILTIASLILVIAMLGGLLAKSLPILKENNLWDLLTSSEWKPSAKKFGFAPFIMGTIAVTICSILISLPLSLLTAIYLTEYSHKTVQKVVYPALDILAALPSVIYGIWGILTLIPHFGYSLITGSLVLSVMVLPIMISLFVEIFSTVSKDMRDASSSLGALKWQTTRKVVIRKSLPGIFAATVLALSKCAGETIAVMMVCGSLAHIPTSLSSSFYTLPALIGNNYGEMASIPLYESAIMFSALILMVIVLIFNILSRVMLYRIQKNSQ
;
A
#
# COMPACT_ATOMS: atom_id res chain seq x y z
N MET A 1 61.93 -19.54 -30.42
CA MET A 1 61.19 -18.39 -29.88
C MET A 1 60.00 -18.15 -30.84
N TYR A 2 58.86 -18.84 -30.62
CA TYR A 2 57.70 -18.76 -31.51
C TYR A 2 56.68 -17.77 -30.94
N PHE A 3 56.38 -16.76 -31.69
CA PHE A 3 55.31 -15.80 -31.40
C PHE A 3 53.93 -16.52 -31.49
N MET A 4 53.22 -16.61 -30.35
CA MET A 4 51.82 -16.97 -30.33
C MET A 4 50.96 -15.67 -30.33
N PRO A 5 49.94 -15.58 -31.20
CA PRO A 5 49.09 -14.39 -31.25
C PRO A 5 48.23 -14.28 -30.00
N ASP A 6 47.97 -13.04 -29.57
CA ASP A 6 47.12 -12.67 -28.47
C ASP A 6 45.68 -13.21 -28.62
N THR A 7 45.38 -14.29 -27.94
CA THR A 7 44.06 -14.86 -27.91
C THR A 7 43.22 -14.22 -26.80
N PRO A 8 41.91 -14.00 -27.03
CA PRO A 8 40.98 -13.42 -26.01
C PRO A 8 40.99 -14.20 -24.69
N PHE A 9 41.53 -15.41 -24.67
CA PHE A 9 41.71 -16.28 -23.51
C PHE A 9 42.73 -15.71 -22.49
N LYS A 10 43.83 -15.07 -22.94
CA LYS A 10 44.81 -14.42 -22.02
C LYS A 10 44.23 -13.22 -21.32
N LYS A 11 43.36 -12.45 -22.01
CA LYS A 11 42.67 -11.31 -21.40
C LYS A 11 41.60 -11.78 -20.38
N LEU A 12 40.92 -12.91 -20.66
CA LEU A 12 39.93 -13.49 -19.75
C LEU A 12 40.62 -14.11 -18.50
N LEU A 13 41.76 -14.79 -18.68
CA LEU A 13 42.54 -15.36 -17.59
C LEU A 13 43.14 -14.26 -16.69
N ALA A 14 43.58 -13.15 -17.29
CA ALA A 14 44.08 -11.99 -16.54
C ALA A 14 42.96 -11.32 -15.71
N VAL A 15 41.76 -11.20 -16.25
CA VAL A 15 40.58 -10.67 -15.51
C VAL A 15 40.15 -11.61 -14.39
N MET A 16 40.21 -12.94 -14.60
CA MET A 16 39.89 -13.92 -13.55
C MET A 16 40.95 -13.95 -12.44
N ILE A 17 42.24 -13.79 -12.77
CA ILE A 17 43.34 -13.72 -11.76
C ILE A 17 43.24 -12.39 -11.00
N ILE A 18 42.90 -11.28 -11.65
CA ILE A 18 42.72 -9.97 -11.00
C ILE A 18 41.47 -9.98 -10.09
N SER A 19 40.38 -10.61 -10.49
CA SER A 19 39.16 -10.69 -9.66
C SER A 19 39.27 -11.65 -8.49
N SER A 20 40.16 -12.66 -8.55
CA SER A 20 40.44 -13.56 -7.43
C SER A 20 41.50 -13.00 -6.44
N LEU A 21 42.29 -12.02 -6.87
CA LEU A 21 43.29 -11.34 -6.03
C LEU A 21 42.72 -10.09 -5.32
N LEU A 22 41.59 -9.51 -5.79
CA LEU A 22 40.96 -8.35 -5.13
C LEU A 22 40.56 -8.60 -3.66
N PRO A 23 40.02 -9.76 -3.27
CA PRO A 23 39.69 -10.01 -1.86
C PRO A 23 40.94 -10.18 -0.97
N ALA A 24 42.10 -10.55 -1.53
CA ALA A 24 43.31 -10.76 -0.77
C ALA A 24 44.12 -9.48 -0.51
N MET A 25 43.89 -8.41 -1.29
CA MET A 25 44.55 -7.11 -1.10
C MET A 25 43.86 -6.17 -0.12
N VAL A 26 42.61 -6.48 0.30
CA VAL A 26 41.87 -5.67 1.31
C VAL A 26 42.19 -6.12 2.75
N SER A 27 42.98 -7.19 2.93
CA SER A 27 43.24 -7.78 4.25
C SER A 27 44.62 -7.49 4.85
N CYS A 28 45.36 -6.50 4.38
CA CYS A 28 46.65 -6.13 5.00
C CYS A 28 46.85 -4.62 4.99
N SER A 29 46.55 -3.99 6.11
CA SER A 29 47.31 -2.96 6.84
C SER A 29 46.40 -2.21 7.83
N GLU A 30 46.38 -2.66 9.06
CA GLU A 30 46.10 -1.80 10.20
C GLU A 30 47.32 -1.82 11.11
N GLU A 31 48.12 -0.78 11.06
CA GLU A 31 49.08 -0.43 12.10
C GLU A 31 48.32 0.03 13.35
N LYS A 32 48.53 -0.64 14.46
CA LYS A 32 48.00 -0.28 15.76
C LYS A 32 48.74 0.93 16.33
N HIS A 33 47.99 2.03 16.53
CA HIS A 33 48.37 3.02 17.51
C HIS A 33 47.47 2.87 18.76
N PRO A 34 47.99 2.85 19.96
CA PRO A 34 47.22 2.69 21.18
C PRO A 34 46.82 4.04 21.75
N LEU A 35 45.56 4.45 21.57
CA LEU A 35 44.92 5.49 22.39
C LEU A 35 43.44 5.11 22.54
N GLN A 36 43.09 4.93 23.81
CA GLN A 36 41.74 4.84 24.43
C GLN A 36 40.54 4.49 23.54
N ASP A 37 40.05 3.24 23.72
CA ASP A 37 38.85 2.66 23.10
C ASP A 37 37.57 3.30 23.61
N GLU A 38 37.06 4.36 22.94
CA GLU A 38 35.65 4.46 22.67
C GLU A 38 35.41 3.62 21.41
N LYS A 39 34.79 2.45 21.54
CA LYS A 39 34.41 1.59 20.41
C LYS A 39 33.43 2.37 19.54
N GLU A 40 33.91 2.95 18.44
CA GLU A 40 33.03 3.54 17.42
C GLU A 40 31.99 2.51 17.01
N LEU A 41 30.70 2.81 17.24
CA LEU A 41 29.60 1.98 16.83
C LEU A 41 29.51 1.94 15.30
N LYS A 42 29.49 0.73 14.72
CA LYS A 42 29.41 0.50 13.27
C LYS A 42 28.32 -0.50 12.96
N GLY A 43 27.52 -0.25 11.94
CA GLY A 43 26.47 -1.19 11.51
C GLY A 43 25.38 -0.55 10.70
N SER A 44 24.27 -1.27 10.56
CA SER A 44 23.03 -0.75 9.99
C SER A 44 21.87 -1.13 10.89
N ILE A 45 20.92 -0.22 11.04
CA ILE A 45 19.65 -0.44 11.77
C ILE A 45 18.52 -0.10 10.82
N SER A 46 17.61 -1.06 10.65
CA SER A 46 16.43 -0.93 9.80
C SER A 46 15.16 -1.02 10.64
N ILE A 47 14.22 -0.11 10.38
CA ILE A 47 12.97 0.03 11.16
C ILE A 47 11.80 0.14 10.19
N SER A 48 10.71 -0.59 10.43
CA SER A 48 9.47 -0.42 9.68
C SER A 48 8.25 -0.52 10.59
N GLY A 49 7.07 -0.02 10.16
CA GLY A 49 5.83 -0.28 10.88
C GLY A 49 4.87 0.87 11.03
N ALA A 50 4.27 1.01 12.22
CA ALA A 50 3.12 1.85 12.51
C ALA A 50 3.35 3.34 12.22
N PHE A 51 2.40 3.96 11.52
CA PHE A 51 2.40 5.40 11.27
C PHE A 51 2.39 6.22 12.56
N ALA A 52 1.69 5.74 13.60
CA ALA A 52 1.58 6.44 14.88
C ALA A 52 2.94 6.74 15.54
N LEU A 53 3.93 5.86 15.41
CA LEU A 53 5.27 6.05 16.00
C LEU A 53 6.28 6.63 15.00
N TYR A 54 5.95 6.66 13.70
CA TYR A 54 6.89 7.02 12.65
C TYR A 54 7.52 8.42 12.80
N PRO A 55 6.76 9.52 13.11
CA PRO A 55 7.36 10.85 13.28
C PRO A 55 8.42 10.88 14.37
N LEU A 56 8.15 10.27 15.52
CA LEU A 56 9.08 10.20 16.64
C LEU A 56 10.29 9.32 16.34
N ALA A 57 10.07 8.19 15.68
CA ALA A 57 11.14 7.28 15.28
C ALA A 57 12.08 7.93 14.24
N VAL A 58 11.57 8.76 13.34
CA VAL A 58 12.41 9.57 12.43
C VAL A 58 13.31 10.52 13.21
N GLN A 59 12.78 11.19 14.24
CA GLN A 59 13.57 12.07 15.09
C GLN A 59 14.69 11.29 15.80
N TRP A 60 14.35 10.16 16.43
CA TRP A 60 15.34 9.30 17.09
C TRP A 60 16.44 8.81 16.14
N THR A 61 16.05 8.36 14.93
CA THR A 61 17.00 7.84 13.96
C THR A 61 17.95 8.91 13.43
N ASN A 62 17.45 10.13 13.20
CA ASN A 62 18.28 11.24 12.76
C ASN A 62 19.30 11.65 13.83
N GLU A 63 18.85 11.88 15.06
CA GLU A 63 19.71 12.27 16.19
C GLU A 63 20.74 11.18 16.52
N PHE A 64 20.33 9.90 16.48
CA PHE A 64 21.24 8.80 16.73
C PHE A 64 22.30 8.68 15.62
N ALA A 65 21.91 8.88 14.36
CA ALA A 65 22.85 8.84 13.22
C ALA A 65 23.86 10.01 13.25
N GLU A 66 23.43 11.21 13.67
CA GLU A 66 24.35 12.35 13.84
C GLU A 66 25.42 12.07 14.90
N ARG A 67 25.08 11.39 15.99
CA ARG A 67 26.02 11.00 17.05
C ARG A 67 26.87 9.77 16.67
N ASN A 68 26.38 8.92 15.77
CA ASN A 68 27.03 7.70 15.36
C ASN A 68 27.13 7.61 13.83
N PRO A 69 28.01 8.40 13.18
CA PRO A 69 28.07 8.54 11.71
C PRO A 69 28.38 7.24 10.95
N LEU A 70 28.91 6.23 11.62
CA LEU A 70 29.22 4.92 11.04
C LEU A 70 28.07 3.92 11.18
N VAL A 71 26.93 4.31 11.78
CA VAL A 71 25.71 3.53 11.84
C VAL A 71 24.73 4.05 10.80
N ARG A 72 24.42 3.22 9.80
CA ARG A 72 23.40 3.55 8.81
C ARG A 72 22.02 3.28 9.38
N MET A 73 21.13 4.27 9.30
CA MET A 73 19.72 4.16 9.71
C MET A 73 18.80 4.11 8.48
N ASP A 74 17.94 3.11 8.40
CA ASP A 74 16.91 2.98 7.37
C ASP A 74 15.52 2.88 8.06
N ILE A 75 14.62 3.82 7.81
CA ILE A 75 13.29 3.84 8.41
C ILE A 75 12.19 3.95 7.37
N SER A 76 11.10 3.20 7.55
CA SER A 76 9.93 3.25 6.67
C SER A 76 8.64 3.08 7.47
N ALA A 77 7.58 3.78 7.05
CA ALA A 77 6.22 3.53 7.52
C ALA A 77 5.50 2.57 6.57
N GLY A 78 4.52 1.82 7.08
CA GLY A 78 3.77 0.87 6.26
C GLY A 78 2.72 0.08 7.03
N GLY A 79 2.42 0.53 8.27
CA GLY A 79 1.48 -0.11 9.18
C GLY A 79 2.11 -1.10 10.15
N ALA A 80 1.47 -1.29 11.29
CA ALA A 80 1.96 -2.11 12.41
C ALA A 80 2.18 -3.58 12.00
N GLY A 81 1.24 -4.17 11.27
CA GLY A 81 1.34 -5.56 10.84
C GLY A 81 2.43 -5.80 9.79
N LYS A 82 2.69 -4.82 8.90
CA LYS A 82 3.83 -4.89 7.98
C LYS A 82 5.14 -4.88 8.76
N GLY A 83 5.30 -3.94 9.70
CA GLY A 83 6.48 -3.88 10.56
C GLY A 83 6.70 -5.19 11.30
N MET A 84 5.65 -5.76 11.90
CA MET A 84 5.69 -7.05 12.57
C MET A 84 6.11 -8.18 11.62
N THR A 85 5.54 -8.25 10.43
CA THR A 85 5.93 -9.25 9.41
C THR A 85 7.39 -9.08 9.00
N ASP A 86 7.84 -7.85 8.77
CA ASP A 86 9.22 -7.55 8.37
C ASP A 86 10.22 -7.99 9.47
N VAL A 87 9.95 -7.67 10.75
CA VAL A 87 10.85 -8.03 11.86
C VAL A 87 10.86 -9.53 12.12
N LEU A 88 9.71 -10.20 12.10
CA LEU A 88 9.64 -11.65 12.32
C LEU A 88 10.33 -12.44 11.21
N ASN A 89 10.33 -11.93 9.98
CA ASN A 89 11.06 -12.50 8.85
C ASN A 89 12.54 -12.06 8.79
N GLY A 90 13.00 -11.19 9.70
CA GLY A 90 14.37 -10.68 9.73
C GLY A 90 14.72 -9.73 8.58
N MET A 91 13.71 -9.08 7.99
CA MET A 91 13.88 -8.07 6.93
C MET A 91 14.23 -6.69 7.50
N VAL A 92 13.79 -6.42 8.74
CA VAL A 92 14.17 -5.25 9.53
C VAL A 92 14.59 -5.67 10.94
N ASP A 93 15.31 -4.78 11.62
CA ASP A 93 15.80 -5.01 12.97
C ASP A 93 14.74 -4.71 14.03
N PHE A 94 13.96 -3.66 13.79
CA PHE A 94 12.88 -3.25 14.67
C PHE A 94 11.59 -3.01 13.90
N ALA A 95 10.45 -3.35 14.53
CA ALA A 95 9.14 -2.93 14.08
C ALA A 95 8.56 -1.88 15.01
N MET A 96 7.90 -0.87 14.45
CA MET A 96 7.06 0.08 15.18
C MET A 96 5.66 -0.50 15.32
N LEU A 97 5.15 -0.58 16.56
CA LEU A 97 3.82 -1.11 16.85
C LEU A 97 3.03 -0.12 17.72
N SER A 98 1.75 0.03 17.43
CA SER A 98 0.82 0.92 18.14
C SER A 98 -0.40 0.19 18.70
N ARG A 99 -0.24 -1.08 19.00
CA ARG A 99 -1.17 -1.99 19.68
C ARG A 99 -0.38 -3.02 20.48
N ASP A 100 -1.04 -3.74 21.35
CA ASP A 100 -0.41 -4.86 22.04
C ASP A 100 -0.06 -6.00 21.07
N LEU A 101 0.94 -6.80 21.46
CA LEU A 101 1.30 -7.99 20.70
C LEU A 101 0.22 -9.07 20.83
N HIS A 102 -0.08 -9.70 19.71
CA HIS A 102 -0.89 -10.93 19.70
C HIS A 102 -0.06 -12.13 20.20
N ASP A 103 -0.73 -13.12 20.78
CA ASP A 103 -0.05 -14.32 21.32
C ASP A 103 0.73 -15.06 20.23
N GLU A 104 0.20 -15.16 19.02
CA GLU A 104 0.86 -15.79 17.87
C GLU A 104 2.16 -15.05 17.45
N GLU A 105 2.25 -13.75 17.69
CA GLU A 105 3.44 -12.95 17.42
C GLU A 105 4.52 -13.21 18.48
N ARG A 106 4.12 -13.33 19.76
CA ARG A 106 5.01 -13.72 20.86
C ARG A 106 5.57 -15.14 20.66
N GLU A 107 4.75 -16.08 20.25
CA GLU A 107 5.18 -17.46 19.94
C GLU A 107 6.21 -17.51 18.80
N LYS A 108 6.14 -16.57 17.84
CA LYS A 108 7.14 -16.42 16.76
C LYS A 108 8.42 -15.72 17.20
N GLY A 109 8.54 -15.34 18.47
CA GLY A 109 9.73 -14.74 19.07
C GLY A 109 9.76 -13.21 19.03
N ALA A 110 8.61 -12.53 18.88
CA ALA A 110 8.54 -11.08 19.04
C ALA A 110 8.79 -10.68 20.50
N VAL A 111 9.65 -9.68 20.70
CA VAL A 111 9.95 -9.07 22.00
C VAL A 111 9.62 -7.58 21.93
N ASP A 112 8.84 -7.11 22.89
CA ASP A 112 8.35 -5.73 22.95
C ASP A 112 9.14 -4.86 23.93
N PHE A 113 9.46 -3.65 23.45
CA PHE A 113 10.03 -2.56 24.26
C PHE A 113 9.06 -1.38 24.21
N ILE A 114 8.49 -1.00 25.36
CA ILE A 114 7.62 0.18 25.45
C ILE A 114 8.51 1.40 25.29
N VAL A 115 8.21 2.25 24.29
CA VAL A 115 9.03 3.43 23.96
C VAL A 115 8.28 4.76 24.12
N GLY A 116 7.00 4.71 24.38
CA GLY A 116 6.16 5.88 24.64
C GLY A 116 4.70 5.52 24.79
N ARG A 117 3.85 6.54 25.04
CA ARG A 117 2.38 6.42 25.00
C ARG A 117 1.83 7.46 24.03
N ASP A 118 0.72 7.14 23.39
CA ASP A 118 -0.03 7.99 22.47
C ASP A 118 -1.50 7.99 22.86
N ALA A 119 -2.28 8.89 22.27
CA ALA A 119 -3.73 8.92 22.41
C ALA A 119 -4.40 9.07 21.05
N VAL A 120 -5.58 8.50 20.90
CA VAL A 120 -6.45 8.67 19.75
C VAL A 120 -7.57 9.62 20.14
N LEU A 121 -7.73 10.68 19.35
CA LEU A 121 -8.58 11.83 19.67
C LEU A 121 -9.74 11.92 18.70
N PRO A 122 -10.98 12.07 19.15
CA PRO A 122 -12.10 12.44 18.27
C PRO A 122 -11.93 13.88 17.78
N MET A 123 -12.24 14.12 16.51
CA MET A 123 -12.06 15.43 15.84
C MET A 123 -13.32 15.84 15.10
N VAL A 124 -13.60 17.14 15.03
CA VAL A 124 -14.71 17.75 14.30
C VAL A 124 -14.21 18.94 13.49
N ASN A 125 -14.95 19.30 12.44
CA ASN A 125 -14.64 20.47 11.62
C ASN A 125 -15.00 21.77 12.35
N VAL A 126 -14.11 22.78 12.29
CA VAL A 126 -14.31 24.11 12.92
C VAL A 126 -15.49 24.88 12.35
N SER A 127 -15.85 24.62 11.07
CA SER A 127 -16.96 25.31 10.39
C SER A 127 -18.32 24.67 10.66
N ASN A 128 -18.42 23.73 11.60
CA ASN A 128 -19.71 23.14 11.95
C ASN A 128 -20.64 24.21 12.53
N PRO A 129 -21.88 24.36 12.02
CA PRO A 129 -22.81 25.39 12.52
C PRO A 129 -23.16 25.29 14.03
N LEU A 130 -22.94 24.12 14.64
CA LEU A 130 -23.24 23.83 16.04
C LEU A 130 -21.97 23.64 16.88
N ILE A 131 -20.81 24.08 16.39
CA ILE A 131 -19.51 23.75 16.96
C ILE A 131 -19.40 24.12 18.45
N ASP A 132 -19.83 25.29 18.85
CA ASP A 132 -19.72 25.73 20.26
C ASP A 132 -20.50 24.80 21.20
N ARG A 133 -21.68 24.37 20.81
CA ARG A 133 -22.54 23.45 21.58
C ARG A 133 -21.97 22.03 21.61
N ILE A 134 -21.36 21.60 20.49
CA ILE A 134 -20.67 20.29 20.38
C ILE A 134 -19.49 20.26 21.34
N LEU A 135 -18.67 21.33 21.38
CA LEU A 135 -17.51 21.42 22.26
C LEU A 135 -17.89 21.60 23.73
N GLU A 136 -19.03 22.28 24.03
CA GLU A 136 -19.54 22.42 25.39
C GLU A 136 -20.05 21.10 25.96
N LYS A 137 -20.75 20.29 25.11
CA LYS A 137 -21.26 18.99 25.53
C LYS A 137 -20.14 17.96 25.68
N GLY A 138 -19.17 17.95 24.76
CA GLY A 138 -18.18 16.88 24.67
C GLY A 138 -18.76 15.57 24.14
N ILE A 139 -17.98 14.49 24.15
CA ILE A 139 -18.38 13.17 23.68
C ILE A 139 -18.10 12.10 24.74
N THR A 140 -19.10 11.28 25.02
CA THR A 140 -18.93 10.08 25.86
C THR A 140 -18.61 8.85 25.00
N ASN A 141 -18.14 7.76 25.62
CA ASN A 141 -17.97 6.48 24.92
C ASN A 141 -19.30 5.94 24.38
N ASP A 142 -20.42 6.19 25.06
CA ASP A 142 -21.76 5.79 24.59
C ASP A 142 -22.18 6.59 23.34
N ASP A 143 -21.87 7.90 23.30
CA ASP A 143 -22.10 8.73 22.12
C ASP A 143 -21.24 8.26 20.93
N ALA A 144 -19.97 7.92 21.19
CA ALA A 144 -19.08 7.38 20.17
C ALA A 144 -19.62 6.06 19.58
N TYR A 145 -20.09 5.13 20.43
CA TYR A 145 -20.76 3.92 19.97
C TYR A 145 -21.97 4.23 19.07
N ARG A 146 -22.82 5.20 19.48
CA ARG A 146 -24.03 5.59 18.70
C ARG A 146 -23.69 6.29 17.39
N ILE A 147 -22.53 6.96 17.29
CA ILE A 147 -22.07 7.61 16.05
C ILE A 147 -21.40 6.61 15.11
N TRP A 148 -20.42 5.82 15.59
CA TRP A 148 -19.59 4.99 14.71
C TRP A 148 -20.11 3.57 14.51
N VAL A 149 -20.81 2.98 15.50
CA VAL A 149 -21.22 1.56 15.45
C VAL A 149 -22.70 1.41 15.15
N SER A 150 -23.57 1.81 16.10
CA SER A 150 -25.02 1.60 15.92
C SER A 150 -25.65 2.56 14.89
N ARG A 151 -24.97 3.68 14.56
CA ARG A 151 -25.42 4.69 13.62
C ARG A 151 -26.80 5.28 13.98
N GLU A 152 -27.09 5.30 15.28
CA GLU A 152 -28.32 5.87 15.83
C GLU A 152 -28.35 7.39 15.64
N TYR A 153 -27.21 8.07 15.91
CA TYR A 153 -27.06 9.49 15.68
C TYR A 153 -26.71 9.77 14.20
N LYS A 154 -27.70 10.23 13.46
CA LYS A 154 -27.54 10.62 12.04
C LYS A 154 -27.40 12.12 11.87
N THR A 155 -27.82 12.91 12.86
CA THR A 155 -27.77 14.38 12.86
C THR A 155 -27.11 14.90 14.13
N TRP A 156 -26.47 16.06 14.02
CA TRP A 156 -25.89 16.76 15.16
C TRP A 156 -26.96 17.18 16.18
N GLY A 157 -28.21 17.42 15.72
CA GLY A 157 -29.33 17.66 16.62
C GLY A 157 -29.66 16.44 17.49
N GLN A 158 -29.62 15.23 16.94
CA GLN A 158 -29.81 13.99 17.73
C GLN A 158 -28.71 13.84 18.79
N PHE A 159 -27.46 14.09 18.41
CA PHE A 159 -26.33 14.09 19.33
C PHE A 159 -26.50 15.11 20.45
N LEU A 160 -26.95 16.34 20.15
CA LEU A 160 -27.15 17.42 21.13
C LEU A 160 -28.48 17.34 21.90
N GLY A 161 -29.36 16.37 21.55
CA GLY A 161 -30.73 16.30 22.13
C GLY A 161 -31.65 17.42 21.66
N THR A 162 -31.49 17.92 20.44
CA THR A 162 -32.21 19.05 19.87
C THR A 162 -32.86 18.67 18.54
N GLY A 163 -33.62 19.60 17.93
CA GLY A 163 -34.38 19.33 16.71
C GLY A 163 -33.65 19.64 15.40
N GLU A 164 -32.40 20.07 15.42
CA GLU A 164 -31.67 20.43 14.22
C GLU A 164 -31.37 19.19 13.34
N MET A 165 -31.66 19.30 12.04
CA MET A 165 -31.51 18.21 11.06
C MET A 165 -30.18 18.29 10.30
N ILE A 166 -29.13 18.83 10.94
CA ILE A 166 -27.77 18.91 10.36
C ILE A 166 -27.14 17.52 10.40
N PRO A 167 -26.74 16.92 9.25
CA PRO A 167 -26.24 15.54 9.20
C PRO A 167 -24.87 15.40 9.88
N ILE A 168 -24.60 14.25 10.46
CA ILE A 168 -23.25 13.84 10.87
C ILE A 168 -22.61 13.07 9.72
N LYS A 169 -21.44 13.53 9.26
CA LYS A 169 -20.59 12.82 8.29
C LYS A 169 -19.47 12.12 9.04
N VAL A 170 -19.61 10.82 9.19
CA VAL A 170 -18.69 10.01 9.97
C VAL A 170 -17.54 9.52 9.10
N TYR A 171 -16.31 9.75 9.53
CA TYR A 171 -15.09 9.27 8.90
C TYR A 171 -14.39 8.24 9.79
N THR A 172 -13.89 7.17 9.15
CA THR A 172 -13.13 6.09 9.79
C THR A 172 -11.93 5.69 8.94
N ARG A 173 -11.12 4.76 9.43
CA ARG A 173 -9.93 4.26 8.72
C ARG A 173 -10.32 3.16 7.74
N SER A 174 -9.75 3.20 6.52
CA SER A 174 -9.90 2.15 5.52
C SER A 174 -8.86 1.04 5.68
N ASP A 175 -7.74 1.33 6.32
CA ASP A 175 -6.68 0.40 6.66
C ASP A 175 -6.88 -0.14 8.07
N ALA A 176 -6.52 -1.39 8.28
CA ALA A 176 -6.45 -1.96 9.63
C ALA A 176 -5.30 -1.28 10.37
N CYS A 177 -5.59 -0.63 11.49
CA CYS A 177 -4.58 0.14 12.21
C CYS A 177 -4.85 0.24 13.71
N GLY A 178 -3.77 0.36 14.48
CA GLY A 178 -3.88 0.47 15.92
C GLY A 178 -4.70 1.69 16.39
N ALA A 179 -4.80 2.78 15.63
CA ALA A 179 -5.64 3.94 15.98
C ALA A 179 -7.12 3.56 15.98
N ALA A 180 -7.61 2.93 14.91
CA ALA A 180 -9.00 2.50 14.81
C ALA A 180 -9.33 1.40 15.83
N GLN A 181 -8.41 0.45 16.05
CA GLN A 181 -8.58 -0.59 17.05
C GLN A 181 -8.70 -0.01 18.47
N THR A 182 -7.79 0.91 18.84
CA THR A 182 -7.81 1.54 20.17
C THR A 182 -9.03 2.42 20.35
N PHE A 183 -9.45 3.17 19.32
CA PHE A 183 -10.64 3.99 19.36
C PHE A 183 -11.90 3.16 19.54
N ALA A 184 -12.05 2.06 18.80
CA ALA A 184 -13.18 1.13 18.96
C ALA A 184 -13.21 0.47 20.35
N ALA A 185 -12.05 0.07 20.86
CA ALA A 185 -11.94 -0.51 22.20
C ALA A 185 -12.42 0.42 23.32
N TRP A 186 -12.36 1.75 23.14
CA TRP A 186 -12.85 2.75 24.11
C TRP A 186 -14.35 2.57 24.44
N PHE A 187 -15.13 2.11 23.48
CA PHE A 187 -16.57 1.85 23.65
C PHE A 187 -16.94 0.37 23.46
N GLY A 188 -15.97 -0.52 23.72
CA GLY A 188 -16.20 -1.97 23.77
C GLY A 188 -16.52 -2.62 22.43
N SER A 189 -15.98 -2.06 21.33
CA SER A 189 -16.17 -2.55 19.96
C SER A 189 -14.82 -2.87 19.30
N GLU A 190 -14.88 -3.50 18.13
CA GLU A 190 -13.72 -3.79 17.30
C GLU A 190 -13.62 -2.79 16.14
N GLN A 191 -12.42 -2.65 15.56
CA GLN A 191 -12.22 -1.78 14.39
C GLN A 191 -13.23 -2.07 13.27
N ASP A 192 -13.56 -3.33 13.04
CA ASP A 192 -14.44 -3.79 11.97
C ASP A 192 -15.91 -3.37 12.16
N ASP A 193 -16.28 -2.94 13.36
CA ASP A 193 -17.61 -2.41 13.69
C ASP A 193 -17.74 -0.92 13.36
N LEU A 194 -16.61 -0.21 13.15
CA LEU A 194 -16.63 1.22 12.86
C LEU A 194 -17.22 1.50 11.49
N GLY A 195 -18.35 2.16 11.47
CA GLY A 195 -19.00 2.62 10.25
C GLY A 195 -18.61 4.05 9.86
N GLY A 196 -18.94 4.45 8.65
CA GLY A 196 -18.64 5.78 8.12
C GLY A 196 -17.92 5.71 6.78
N THR A 197 -17.49 6.84 6.25
CA THR A 197 -16.63 6.90 5.07
C THR A 197 -15.22 6.53 5.48
N ALA A 198 -14.72 5.45 4.92
CA ALA A 198 -13.39 4.94 5.28
C ALA A 198 -12.30 5.61 4.42
N VAL A 199 -11.28 6.19 5.07
CA VAL A 199 -10.19 6.96 4.47
C VAL A 199 -8.85 6.37 4.88
N PHE A 200 -7.90 6.33 3.95
CA PHE A 200 -6.58 5.75 4.19
C PHE A 200 -5.65 6.68 4.97
N GLY A 201 -5.08 6.16 6.05
CA GLY A 201 -4.02 6.80 6.83
C GLY A 201 -4.50 7.96 7.72
N ASP A 202 -3.68 8.30 8.69
CA ASP A 202 -3.93 9.42 9.62
C ASP A 202 -4.02 10.77 8.89
N PRO A 203 -3.13 11.12 7.93
CA PRO A 203 -3.26 12.36 7.17
C PRO A 203 -4.55 12.44 6.36
N GLY A 204 -5.03 11.30 5.84
CA GLY A 204 -6.27 11.23 5.07
C GLY A 204 -7.50 11.58 5.90
N ILE A 205 -7.61 11.04 7.12
CA ILE A 205 -8.72 11.38 8.04
C ILE A 205 -8.68 12.85 8.43
N ALA A 206 -7.52 13.38 8.83
CA ALA A 206 -7.39 14.78 9.19
C ALA A 206 -7.89 15.69 8.06
N LYS A 207 -7.46 15.42 6.83
CA LYS A 207 -7.91 16.15 5.65
C LYS A 207 -9.41 16.00 5.38
N ALA A 208 -9.94 14.78 5.41
CA ALA A 208 -11.36 14.53 5.11
C ALA A 208 -12.29 15.26 6.11
N VAL A 209 -11.93 15.28 7.38
CA VAL A 209 -12.72 16.00 8.41
C VAL A 209 -12.55 17.51 8.26
N SER A 210 -11.34 18.03 7.95
CA SER A 210 -11.10 19.48 7.79
C SER A 210 -11.81 20.08 6.56
N GLU A 211 -12.09 19.28 5.54
CA GLU A 211 -12.77 19.73 4.31
C GLU A 211 -14.31 19.58 4.38
N ASP A 212 -14.87 18.83 5.33
CA ASP A 212 -16.32 18.61 5.47
C ASP A 212 -16.87 19.31 6.73
N PRO A 213 -17.67 20.39 6.59
CA PRO A 213 -18.25 21.13 7.74
C PRO A 213 -19.09 20.27 8.70
N TYR A 214 -19.56 19.12 8.25
CA TYR A 214 -20.38 18.20 9.06
C TYR A 214 -19.58 16.98 9.55
N GLY A 215 -18.27 16.97 9.26
CA GLY A 215 -17.36 15.85 9.50
C GLY A 215 -17.06 15.61 10.96
N ILE A 216 -17.01 14.34 11.35
CA ILE A 216 -16.44 13.84 12.58
C ILE A 216 -15.52 12.64 12.25
N GLY A 217 -14.37 12.57 12.90
CA GLY A 217 -13.41 11.49 12.75
C GLY A 217 -12.58 11.31 14.03
N PHE A 218 -11.52 10.53 13.93
CA PHE A 218 -10.56 10.34 15.02
C PHE A 218 -9.14 10.26 14.47
N ASN A 219 -8.14 10.67 15.27
CA ASN A 219 -6.73 10.61 14.84
C ASN A 219 -5.77 10.55 16.02
N ASN A 220 -4.53 10.13 15.75
CA ASN A 220 -3.44 10.19 16.72
C ASN A 220 -3.04 11.65 17.02
N VAL A 221 -2.50 11.91 18.22
CA VAL A 221 -2.06 13.25 18.66
C VAL A 221 -1.13 13.90 17.62
N ALA A 222 -0.15 13.17 17.08
CA ALA A 222 0.83 13.69 16.14
C ALA A 222 0.22 14.21 14.81
N TYR A 223 -0.99 13.78 14.46
CA TYR A 223 -1.71 14.21 13.25
C TYR A 223 -2.93 15.09 13.55
N ALA A 224 -3.34 15.18 14.81
CA ALA A 224 -4.41 16.03 15.24
C ALA A 224 -3.92 17.46 15.58
N PHE A 225 -2.65 17.61 15.93
CA PHE A 225 -2.01 18.87 16.25
C PHE A 225 -0.90 19.23 15.25
N ASP A 226 -0.82 20.52 14.95
CA ASP A 226 0.28 21.08 14.16
C ASP A 226 1.58 21.05 14.96
N SER A 227 2.67 20.59 14.33
CA SER A 227 3.97 20.39 15.00
C SER A 227 4.67 21.70 15.39
N GLN A 228 4.38 22.82 14.71
CA GLN A 228 5.03 24.10 14.94
C GLN A 228 4.26 24.97 15.94
N THR A 229 2.93 24.96 15.84
CA THR A 229 2.08 25.83 16.67
C THR A 229 1.57 25.15 17.93
N SER A 230 1.69 23.82 18.05
CA SER A 230 1.10 22.99 19.12
C SER A 230 -0.42 23.14 19.28
N ARG A 231 -1.10 23.70 18.27
CA ARG A 231 -2.57 23.83 18.21
C ARG A 231 -3.18 22.76 17.30
N PRO A 232 -4.48 22.47 17.43
CA PRO A 232 -5.15 21.60 16.46
C PRO A 232 -4.87 22.03 15.00
N VAL A 233 -4.75 21.05 14.10
CA VAL A 233 -4.53 21.30 12.68
C VAL A 233 -5.62 22.21 12.12
N GLU A 234 -5.25 23.11 11.20
CA GLU A 234 -6.17 24.06 10.58
C GLU A 234 -7.43 23.38 10.04
N GLY A 235 -8.59 23.93 10.37
CA GLY A 235 -9.89 23.36 10.01
C GLY A 235 -10.44 22.33 11.00
N LEU A 236 -9.72 21.97 12.05
CA LEU A 236 -10.10 20.96 13.03
C LEU A 236 -10.20 21.50 14.45
N TYR A 237 -11.17 21.00 15.21
CA TYR A 237 -11.18 21.01 16.67
C TYR A 237 -11.10 19.58 17.20
N ILE A 238 -10.38 19.41 18.32
CA ILE A 238 -10.44 18.17 19.09
C ILE A 238 -11.74 18.21 19.90
N LEU A 239 -12.56 17.18 19.74
CA LEU A 239 -13.80 17.05 20.49
C LEU A 239 -13.47 16.56 21.89
N PRO A 240 -13.74 17.36 22.96
CA PRO A 240 -13.45 16.95 24.33
C PRO A 240 -14.19 15.67 24.73
N VAL A 241 -13.54 14.83 25.52
CA VAL A 241 -14.16 13.63 26.10
C VAL A 241 -14.80 14.02 27.44
N ASP A 242 -16.10 13.79 27.55
CA ASP A 242 -16.87 13.89 28.77
C ASP A 242 -16.68 12.58 29.56
N SER A 243 -15.74 12.59 30.50
CA SER A 243 -15.31 11.39 31.23
C SER A 243 -16.25 11.02 32.38
N ASP A 244 -16.87 12.01 33.02
CA ASP A 244 -17.81 11.80 34.11
C ASP A 244 -19.27 11.65 33.67
N LYS A 245 -19.54 11.87 32.37
CA LYS A 245 -20.83 11.70 31.69
C LYS A 245 -21.94 12.62 32.22
N ASP A 246 -21.56 13.80 32.65
CA ASP A 246 -22.54 14.79 33.15
C ASP A 246 -23.19 15.62 32.04
N GLY A 247 -22.71 15.49 30.79
CA GLY A 247 -23.21 16.15 29.58
C GLY A 247 -22.66 17.57 29.40
N LYS A 248 -21.58 17.93 30.08
CA LYS A 248 -20.87 19.20 29.94
C LYS A 248 -19.38 19.03 30.23
N ILE A 249 -18.57 19.70 29.45
CA ILE A 249 -17.13 19.72 29.65
C ILE A 249 -16.78 20.67 30.82
N SER A 250 -16.31 20.10 31.92
CA SER A 250 -15.82 20.80 33.10
C SER A 250 -14.48 21.50 32.83
N SER A 251 -14.05 22.37 33.76
CA SER A 251 -12.73 23.02 33.67
C SER A 251 -11.56 22.03 33.80
N GLU A 252 -11.77 20.89 34.45
CA GLU A 252 -10.75 19.83 34.59
C GLU A 252 -10.57 18.98 33.35
N GLU A 253 -11.57 18.95 32.46
CA GLU A 253 -11.57 18.25 31.20
C GLU A 253 -11.16 19.13 30.00
N ARG A 254 -10.87 20.43 30.22
CA ARG A 254 -10.45 21.38 29.17
C ARG A 254 -8.94 21.41 29.00
N PHE A 255 -8.39 20.43 28.31
CA PHE A 255 -6.96 20.31 27.97
C PHE A 255 -6.70 20.01 26.49
N TYR A 256 -7.66 20.32 25.60
CA TYR A 256 -7.61 19.96 24.18
C TYR A 256 -7.16 21.09 23.26
N ASP A 257 -6.97 22.30 23.77
CA ASP A 257 -6.60 23.47 22.97
C ASP A 257 -5.11 23.50 22.61
N ASN A 258 -4.28 22.75 23.35
CA ASN A 258 -2.85 22.71 23.19
C ASN A 258 -2.32 21.29 23.39
N LYS A 259 -1.43 20.85 22.48
CA LYS A 259 -0.79 19.55 22.50
C LYS A 259 -0.11 19.21 23.84
N GLU A 260 0.61 20.17 24.42
CA GLU A 260 1.34 19.96 25.68
C GLU A 260 0.40 19.72 26.87
N GLN A 261 -0.74 20.41 26.90
CA GLN A 261 -1.75 20.20 27.96
C GLN A 261 -2.38 18.82 27.85
N LEU A 262 -2.66 18.37 26.60
CA LEU A 262 -3.20 17.05 26.36
C LEU A 262 -2.20 15.95 26.75
N VAL A 263 -0.93 16.08 26.36
CA VAL A 263 0.13 15.10 26.71
C VAL A 263 0.23 14.95 28.24
N LYS A 264 0.21 16.06 28.99
CA LYS A 264 0.19 16.04 30.46
C LYS A 264 -1.08 15.40 31.03
N ALA A 265 -2.23 15.60 30.39
CA ALA A 265 -3.47 14.94 30.79
C ALA A 265 -3.43 13.43 30.58
N VAL A 266 -2.83 12.97 29.47
CA VAL A 266 -2.60 11.53 29.20
C VAL A 266 -1.59 10.96 30.19
N GLU A 267 -0.52 11.68 30.52
CA GLU A 267 0.48 11.27 31.50
C GLU A 267 -0.13 11.12 32.92
N ALA A 268 -1.02 12.06 33.30
CA ALA A 268 -1.71 12.05 34.57
C ALA A 268 -2.96 11.15 34.63
N ASP A 269 -3.17 10.30 33.61
CA ASP A 269 -4.34 9.42 33.44
C ASP A 269 -5.71 10.14 33.51
N LYS A 270 -5.74 11.45 33.20
CA LYS A 270 -6.99 12.23 33.06
C LYS A 270 -7.71 11.95 31.73
N TYR A 271 -6.97 11.58 30.70
CA TYR A 271 -7.53 11.10 29.43
C TYR A 271 -7.73 9.59 29.50
N PRO A 272 -8.88 9.03 29.04
CA PRO A 272 -9.18 7.61 29.20
C PRO A 272 -8.21 6.69 28.45
N ALA A 273 -7.98 5.51 28.99
CA ALA A 273 -7.16 4.48 28.36
C ALA A 273 -7.93 3.13 28.36
N PRO A 274 -8.40 2.61 27.19
CA PRO A 274 -8.36 3.29 25.90
C PRO A 274 -9.22 4.57 25.86
N PRO A 275 -8.98 5.53 24.92
CA PRO A 275 -8.17 5.44 23.72
C PRO A 275 -6.70 5.93 23.86
N ALA A 276 -6.16 6.15 25.07
CA ALA A 276 -4.71 6.20 25.25
C ALA A 276 -4.12 4.78 25.22
N ARG A 277 -2.87 4.66 24.70
CA ARG A 277 -2.23 3.36 24.46
C ARG A 277 -0.71 3.45 24.52
N ASN A 278 -0.05 2.31 24.71
CA ASN A 278 1.39 2.21 24.61
C ASN A 278 1.85 2.10 23.13
N LEU A 279 3.06 2.56 22.89
CA LEU A 279 3.78 2.42 21.64
C LEU A 279 5.04 1.59 21.88
N TYR A 280 5.35 0.74 20.92
CA TYR A 280 6.39 -0.28 21.07
C TYR A 280 7.39 -0.25 19.92
N LEU A 281 8.66 -0.50 20.22
CA LEU A 281 9.62 -1.08 19.29
C LEU A 281 9.68 -2.59 19.54
N ILE A 282 9.55 -3.36 18.49
CA ILE A 282 9.55 -4.82 18.54
C ILE A 282 10.79 -5.35 17.84
N SER A 283 11.45 -6.34 18.43
CA SER A 283 12.52 -7.09 17.80
C SER A 283 12.24 -8.59 17.78
N LYS A 284 12.91 -9.33 16.90
CA LYS A 284 12.87 -10.79 16.89
C LYS A 284 13.93 -11.35 17.84
N GLY A 285 13.50 -11.75 19.03
CA GLY A 285 14.40 -12.02 20.15
C GLY A 285 15.03 -10.72 20.69
N VAL A 286 15.71 -10.79 21.84
CA VAL A 286 16.38 -9.64 22.42
C VAL A 286 17.63 -9.31 21.58
N PRO A 287 17.83 -8.04 21.16
CA PRO A 287 19.01 -7.66 20.39
C PRO A 287 20.33 -7.86 21.15
N THR A 288 21.33 -8.40 20.47
CA THR A 288 22.69 -8.60 21.01
C THR A 288 23.76 -7.84 20.21
N ASP A 289 23.39 -7.25 19.07
CA ASP A 289 24.27 -6.41 18.27
C ASP A 289 24.50 -5.07 18.96
N SER A 290 25.75 -4.61 19.05
CA SER A 290 26.12 -3.41 19.81
C SER A 290 25.44 -2.13 19.31
N ALA A 291 25.24 -1.98 18.00
CA ALA A 291 24.57 -0.80 17.46
C ALA A 291 23.07 -0.81 17.78
N LYS A 292 22.42 -1.98 17.72
CA LYS A 292 20.99 -2.14 18.02
C LYS A 292 20.71 -1.97 19.51
N VAL A 293 21.60 -2.50 20.37
CA VAL A 293 21.53 -2.32 21.82
C VAL A 293 21.67 -0.84 22.17
N ALA A 294 22.72 -0.18 21.65
CA ALA A 294 22.94 1.24 21.89
C ALA A 294 21.79 2.13 21.38
N PHE A 295 21.16 1.76 20.27
CA PHE A 295 19.98 2.47 19.77
C PHE A 295 18.78 2.34 20.72
N LEU A 296 18.49 1.13 21.23
CA LEU A 296 17.43 0.94 22.22
C LEU A 296 17.72 1.65 23.54
N GLU A 297 18.97 1.60 24.02
CA GLU A 297 19.41 2.36 25.21
C GLU A 297 19.22 3.86 25.00
N TYR A 298 19.57 4.38 23.82
CA TYR A 298 19.35 5.76 23.46
C TYR A 298 17.85 6.11 23.46
N VAL A 299 17.00 5.30 22.80
CA VAL A 299 15.55 5.52 22.72
C VAL A 299 14.90 5.50 24.11
N LEU A 300 15.29 4.55 24.97
CA LEU A 300 14.77 4.41 26.34
C LEU A 300 15.39 5.42 27.32
N GLY A 301 16.51 6.03 26.96
CA GLY A 301 17.22 7.03 27.76
C GLY A 301 17.03 8.46 27.25
N GLU A 302 18.09 9.00 26.64
CA GLU A 302 18.12 10.39 26.16
C GLU A 302 17.07 10.70 25.08
N GLY A 303 16.74 9.71 24.25
CA GLY A 303 15.71 9.82 23.20
C GLY A 303 14.31 10.14 23.74
N GLN A 304 14.03 9.85 25.01
CA GLN A 304 12.74 10.18 25.64
C GLN A 304 12.49 11.70 25.70
N ALA A 305 13.52 12.53 25.65
CA ALA A 305 13.37 13.99 25.61
C ALA A 305 12.61 14.49 24.36
N PHE A 306 12.58 13.68 23.29
CA PHE A 306 11.85 14.01 22.06
C PHE A 306 10.36 13.62 22.09
N ASN A 307 9.91 12.84 23.09
CA ASN A 307 8.53 12.37 23.16
C ASN A 307 7.55 13.56 23.31
N GLU A 308 7.67 14.35 24.35
CA GLU A 308 6.73 15.43 24.67
C GLU A 308 6.63 16.50 23.56
N PRO A 309 7.74 17.00 22.97
CA PRO A 309 7.66 17.94 21.85
C PRO A 309 6.93 17.40 20.62
N ASN A 310 6.98 16.08 20.40
CA ASN A 310 6.31 15.43 19.28
C ASN A 310 4.89 14.95 19.62
N GLY A 311 4.39 15.18 20.83
CA GLY A 311 3.02 14.84 21.23
C GLY A 311 2.87 13.43 21.83
N TYR A 312 3.95 12.85 22.32
CA TYR A 312 3.96 11.54 22.98
C TYR A 312 4.29 11.67 24.45
N VAL A 313 3.76 10.79 25.27
CA VAL A 313 4.10 10.68 26.69
C VAL A 313 5.36 9.83 26.83
N GLN A 314 6.23 10.22 27.74
CA GLN A 314 7.43 9.46 28.08
C GLN A 314 7.07 8.12 28.73
N VAL A 315 7.97 7.17 28.63
CA VAL A 315 7.84 5.86 29.27
C VAL A 315 7.99 6.01 30.78
N SER A 316 7.13 5.36 31.56
CA SER A 316 7.28 5.32 33.01
C SER A 316 8.62 4.70 33.43
N ALA A 317 9.20 5.16 34.54
CA ALA A 317 10.48 4.65 35.04
C ALA A 317 10.48 3.11 35.17
N ASP A 318 9.40 2.54 35.70
CA ASP A 318 9.27 1.09 35.89
C ASP A 318 9.25 0.31 34.56
N ALA A 319 8.59 0.84 33.51
CA ALA A 319 8.53 0.20 32.20
C ALA A 319 9.88 0.32 31.46
N ARG A 320 10.55 1.46 31.61
CA ARG A 320 11.88 1.69 31.08
C ARG A 320 12.91 0.74 31.71
N ASP A 321 12.92 0.67 33.05
CA ASP A 321 13.88 -0.15 33.78
C ASP A 321 13.68 -1.64 33.48
N ARG A 322 12.44 -2.12 33.30
CA ARG A 322 12.15 -3.48 32.84
C ARG A 322 12.69 -3.74 31.43
N SER A 323 12.52 -2.81 30.51
CA SER A 323 13.04 -2.94 29.14
C SER A 323 14.56 -2.95 29.10
N LEU A 324 15.23 -2.11 29.89
CA LEU A 324 16.69 -2.08 30.01
C LEU A 324 17.23 -3.34 30.68
N GLN A 325 16.58 -3.84 31.73
CA GLN A 325 16.97 -5.08 32.38
C GLN A 325 16.88 -6.27 31.43
N LEU A 326 15.80 -6.38 30.65
CA LEU A 326 15.65 -7.41 29.62
C LEU A 326 16.78 -7.37 28.60
N LEU A 327 17.22 -6.18 28.21
CA LEU A 327 18.31 -5.95 27.26
C LEU A 327 19.67 -6.36 27.87
N TYR A 328 19.96 -6.01 29.12
CA TYR A 328 21.22 -6.34 29.80
C TYR A 328 21.33 -7.82 30.16
N ASP A 329 20.25 -8.47 30.56
CA ASP A 329 20.24 -9.91 30.87
C ASP A 329 20.59 -10.75 29.62
N ALA A 330 20.15 -10.31 28.44
CA ALA A 330 20.46 -11.00 27.18
C ALA A 330 21.89 -10.74 26.68
N THR A 331 22.43 -9.54 26.90
CA THR A 331 23.81 -9.19 26.48
C THR A 331 24.89 -9.85 27.35
N GLY A 332 24.58 -10.16 28.60
CA GLY A 332 25.49 -10.89 29.54
C GLY A 332 25.68 -12.37 29.22
N GLN A 333 24.82 -12.98 28.37
CA GLN A 333 24.89 -14.40 27.97
C GLN A 333 25.27 -14.62 26.49
N GLY A 334 25.65 -13.57 25.75
CA GLY A 334 25.83 -13.58 24.32
C GLY A 334 27.05 -14.29 23.80
N THR A 335 27.02 -15.61 23.60
CA THR A 335 27.87 -16.29 22.65
C THR A 335 27.38 -16.11 21.23
N LEU A 336 28.24 -15.52 20.39
CA LEU A 336 28.03 -15.22 18.98
C LEU A 336 27.41 -16.39 18.19
N ARG A 337 26.13 -16.32 17.87
CA ARG A 337 25.52 -17.16 16.84
C ARG A 337 25.41 -16.36 15.54
N ARG A 338 26.40 -16.59 14.68
CA ARG A 338 26.48 -16.02 13.33
C ARG A 338 25.31 -16.51 12.49
N ASN A 339 24.29 -15.67 12.29
CA ASN A 339 23.18 -16.00 11.39
C ASN A 339 23.62 -15.91 9.93
N SER A 340 23.43 -17.00 9.24
CA SER A 340 23.80 -17.30 7.87
C SER A 340 22.96 -16.46 6.88
N THR A 341 23.63 -15.61 6.13
CA THR A 341 23.15 -14.91 4.93
C THR A 341 23.00 -15.83 3.70
N SER A 342 22.75 -17.13 3.92
CA SER A 342 22.86 -18.17 2.88
C SER A 342 21.83 -18.07 1.76
N GLY A 343 20.61 -17.59 1.98
CA GLY A 343 19.55 -17.61 0.96
C GLY A 343 19.77 -16.60 -0.18
N ILE A 344 20.14 -15.37 0.15
CA ILE A 344 20.34 -14.29 -0.84
C ILE A 344 21.64 -14.55 -1.63
N VAL A 345 22.69 -15.05 -0.97
CA VAL A 345 23.95 -15.42 -1.63
C VAL A 345 23.74 -16.55 -2.63
N ILE A 346 22.93 -17.56 -2.30
CA ILE A 346 22.59 -18.66 -3.21
C ILE A 346 21.80 -18.14 -4.43
N LEU A 347 20.87 -17.20 -4.25
CA LEU A 347 20.13 -16.57 -5.34
C LEU A 347 21.05 -15.75 -6.27
N PHE A 348 21.97 -14.96 -5.70
CA PHE A 348 22.95 -14.20 -6.48
C PHE A 348 23.98 -15.09 -7.16
N ILE A 349 24.43 -16.17 -6.53
CA ILE A 349 25.31 -17.16 -7.14
C ILE A 349 24.58 -17.90 -8.28
N GLY A 350 23.30 -18.26 -8.09
CA GLY A 350 22.46 -18.85 -9.13
C GLY A 350 22.26 -17.90 -10.32
N LEU A 351 21.98 -16.63 -10.08
CA LEU A 351 21.84 -15.61 -11.11
C LEU A 351 23.16 -15.31 -11.83
N ALA A 352 24.26 -15.23 -11.08
CA ALA A 352 25.61 -15.04 -11.63
C ALA A 352 26.07 -16.26 -12.45
N ALA A 353 25.79 -17.48 -11.99
CA ALA A 353 26.05 -18.72 -12.73
C ALA A 353 25.20 -18.79 -14.01
N PHE A 354 23.94 -18.37 -13.95
CA PHE A 354 23.06 -18.30 -15.11
C PHE A 354 23.55 -17.27 -16.14
N LEU A 355 23.94 -16.06 -15.70
CA LEU A 355 24.55 -15.03 -16.55
C LEU A 355 25.90 -15.48 -17.11
N PHE A 356 26.70 -16.18 -16.32
CA PHE A 356 27.98 -16.76 -16.75
C PHE A 356 27.77 -17.80 -17.83
N ILE A 357 26.81 -18.71 -17.68
CA ILE A 357 26.43 -19.69 -18.72
C ILE A 357 25.97 -19.00 -19.98
N LEU A 358 25.15 -17.93 -19.86
CA LEU A 358 24.61 -17.17 -20.99
C LEU A 358 25.70 -16.41 -21.78
N LEU A 359 26.77 -15.95 -21.12
CA LEU A 359 27.88 -15.19 -21.71
C LEU A 359 29.03 -16.08 -22.18
N VAL A 360 29.37 -17.12 -21.43
CA VAL A 360 30.56 -17.95 -21.67
C VAL A 360 30.30 -19.07 -22.66
N VAL A 361 29.13 -19.70 -22.64
CA VAL A 361 28.78 -20.77 -23.59
C VAL A 361 28.82 -20.28 -25.04
N PRO A 362 28.29 -19.11 -25.42
CA PRO A 362 28.42 -18.58 -26.78
C PRO A 362 29.85 -18.19 -27.16
N ALA A 363 30.67 -17.74 -26.18
CA ALA A 363 32.07 -17.38 -26.42
C ALA A 363 32.95 -18.63 -26.65
N PHE A 364 32.73 -19.68 -25.86
CA PHE A 364 33.44 -20.98 -26.02
C PHE A 364 33.06 -21.69 -27.33
N MET A 365 31.79 -21.58 -27.76
CA MET A 365 31.30 -22.17 -29.01
C MET A 365 31.72 -21.40 -30.28
N LYS A 366 32.37 -20.24 -30.13
CA LYS A 366 32.94 -19.46 -31.26
C LYS A 366 34.12 -20.16 -31.93
N THR A 367 34.68 -21.18 -31.29
CA THR A 367 35.86 -21.90 -31.73
C THR A 367 35.59 -23.19 -32.51
N LEU A 368 34.31 -23.64 -32.58
CA LEU A 368 33.93 -24.85 -33.30
C LEU A 368 33.17 -24.54 -34.59
N THR A 369 33.67 -25.05 -35.68
CA THR A 369 33.29 -24.88 -37.07
C THR A 369 31.81 -25.07 -37.39
N SER A 370 31.28 -24.23 -38.29
CA SER A 370 29.92 -24.16 -38.88
C SER A 370 29.00 -23.12 -38.19
N ARG A 371 29.42 -21.86 -38.29
CA ARG A 371 28.93 -20.74 -37.48
C ARG A 371 27.45 -20.32 -37.66
N ARG A 372 26.79 -20.59 -38.78
CA ARG A 372 25.41 -20.07 -39.02
C ARG A 372 24.31 -20.95 -38.42
N VAL A 373 24.35 -22.25 -38.63
CA VAL A 373 23.32 -23.20 -38.17
C VAL A 373 23.33 -23.34 -36.64
N TYR A 374 24.52 -23.32 -36.03
CA TYR A 374 24.66 -23.42 -34.56
C TYR A 374 24.15 -22.18 -33.83
N ARG A 375 24.45 -20.98 -34.33
CA ARG A 375 23.92 -19.71 -33.76
C ARG A 375 22.39 -19.64 -33.83
N GLN A 376 21.80 -20.15 -34.91
CA GLN A 376 20.35 -20.18 -35.06
C GLN A 376 19.69 -21.18 -34.10
N LYS A 377 20.26 -22.38 -33.93
CA LYS A 377 19.79 -23.36 -32.94
C LYS A 377 19.95 -22.87 -31.51
N LEU A 378 21.09 -22.27 -31.15
CA LEU A 378 21.34 -21.72 -29.80
C LEU A 378 20.38 -20.58 -29.49
N SER A 379 20.16 -19.64 -30.41
CA SER A 379 19.18 -18.56 -30.27
C SER A 379 17.76 -19.11 -30.06
N SER A 380 17.37 -20.15 -30.81
CA SER A 380 16.06 -20.81 -30.67
C SER A 380 15.91 -21.47 -29.28
N ILE A 381 16.96 -22.14 -28.80
CA ILE A 381 16.94 -22.78 -27.47
C ILE A 381 16.85 -21.75 -26.38
N ILE A 382 17.61 -20.65 -26.45
CA ILE A 382 17.56 -19.57 -25.47
C ILE A 382 16.14 -18.95 -25.45
N MET A 383 15.56 -18.64 -26.60
CA MET A 383 14.19 -18.10 -26.67
C MET A 383 13.17 -19.11 -26.10
N PHE A 384 13.32 -20.39 -26.36
CA PHE A 384 12.47 -21.44 -25.80
C PHE A 384 12.57 -21.51 -24.27
N ILE A 385 13.80 -21.51 -23.74
CA ILE A 385 14.03 -21.51 -22.27
C ILE A 385 13.42 -20.27 -21.61
N LEU A 386 13.60 -19.07 -22.19
CA LEU A 386 13.02 -17.84 -21.66
C LEU A 386 11.48 -17.87 -21.69
N THR A 387 10.91 -18.44 -22.77
CA THR A 387 9.44 -18.62 -22.87
C THR A 387 8.93 -19.59 -21.80
N ILE A 388 9.61 -20.71 -21.59
CA ILE A 388 9.25 -21.67 -20.54
C ILE A 388 9.44 -21.06 -19.15
N ALA A 389 10.53 -20.33 -18.91
CA ALA A 389 10.78 -19.67 -17.62
C ALA A 389 9.68 -18.67 -17.29
N SER A 390 9.22 -17.87 -18.25
CA SER A 390 8.09 -16.95 -18.03
C SER A 390 6.78 -17.68 -17.69
N LEU A 391 6.51 -18.81 -18.32
CA LEU A 391 5.33 -19.64 -18.02
C LEU A 391 5.42 -20.27 -16.63
N ILE A 392 6.59 -20.82 -16.27
CA ILE A 392 6.84 -21.39 -14.94
C ILE A 392 6.65 -20.33 -13.85
N LEU A 393 7.10 -19.10 -14.07
CA LEU A 393 6.94 -18.00 -13.11
C LEU A 393 5.46 -17.71 -12.83
N VAL A 394 4.61 -17.68 -13.83
CA VAL A 394 3.16 -17.50 -13.66
C VAL A 394 2.54 -18.67 -12.88
N ILE A 395 2.93 -19.91 -13.20
CA ILE A 395 2.45 -21.10 -12.49
C ILE A 395 2.94 -21.10 -11.03
N ALA A 396 4.19 -20.71 -10.79
CA ALA A 396 4.75 -20.60 -9.44
C ALA A 396 4.03 -19.54 -8.60
N MET A 397 3.71 -18.38 -9.20
CA MET A 397 2.93 -17.33 -8.55
C MET A 397 1.52 -17.84 -8.20
N LEU A 398 0.84 -18.52 -9.12
CA LEU A 398 -0.47 -19.13 -8.86
C LEU A 398 -0.40 -20.16 -7.73
N GLY A 399 0.59 -21.05 -7.78
CA GLY A 399 0.82 -22.07 -6.75
C GLY A 399 1.13 -21.46 -5.38
N GLY A 400 1.93 -20.39 -5.34
CA GLY A 400 2.23 -19.65 -4.11
C GLY A 400 1.00 -18.99 -3.49
N LEU A 401 0.19 -18.30 -4.30
CA LEU A 401 -1.07 -17.70 -3.84
C LEU A 401 -2.04 -18.77 -3.32
N LEU A 402 -2.17 -19.89 -4.04
CA LEU A 402 -3.03 -20.99 -3.63
C LEU A 402 -2.55 -21.61 -2.31
N ALA A 403 -1.25 -21.88 -2.18
CA ALA A 403 -0.67 -22.44 -0.96
C ALA A 403 -0.90 -21.55 0.26
N LYS A 404 -0.71 -20.24 0.11
CA LYS A 404 -0.95 -19.24 1.16
C LYS A 404 -2.44 -19.04 1.47
N SER A 405 -3.34 -19.33 0.54
CA SER A 405 -4.80 -19.28 0.72
C SER A 405 -5.39 -20.54 1.36
N LEU A 406 -4.62 -21.63 1.51
CA LEU A 406 -5.12 -22.88 2.07
C LEU A 406 -5.66 -22.78 3.50
N PRO A 407 -5.08 -22.00 4.45
CA PRO A 407 -5.62 -21.88 5.80
C PRO A 407 -7.07 -21.41 5.82
N ILE A 408 -7.41 -20.33 5.12
CA ILE A 408 -8.78 -19.79 5.10
C ILE A 408 -9.77 -20.77 4.44
N LEU A 409 -9.32 -21.49 3.39
CA LEU A 409 -10.14 -22.49 2.68
C LEU A 409 -10.40 -23.76 3.49
N LYS A 410 -9.58 -24.04 4.51
CA LYS A 410 -9.78 -25.17 5.43
C LYS A 410 -10.78 -24.83 6.54
N GLU A 411 -10.79 -23.58 7.01
CA GLU A 411 -11.66 -23.13 8.10
C GLU A 411 -13.05 -22.68 7.63
N ASN A 412 -13.16 -22.22 6.37
CA ASN A 412 -14.39 -21.66 5.83
C ASN A 412 -14.81 -22.37 4.54
N ASN A 413 -16.13 -22.45 4.30
CA ASN A 413 -16.67 -22.95 3.05
C ASN A 413 -16.41 -21.95 1.91
N LEU A 414 -15.90 -22.43 0.77
CA LEU A 414 -15.62 -21.60 -0.41
C LEU A 414 -16.84 -20.78 -0.87
N TRP A 415 -18.04 -21.37 -0.82
CA TRP A 415 -19.27 -20.68 -1.24
C TRP A 415 -19.61 -19.53 -0.31
N ASP A 416 -19.47 -19.72 0.99
CA ASP A 416 -19.72 -18.69 1.99
C ASP A 416 -18.71 -17.54 1.85
N LEU A 417 -17.44 -17.85 1.62
CA LEU A 417 -16.40 -16.84 1.35
C LEU A 417 -16.77 -15.96 0.15
N LEU A 418 -17.26 -16.54 -0.95
CA LEU A 418 -17.55 -15.80 -2.18
C LEU A 418 -18.87 -15.03 -2.15
N THR A 419 -19.87 -15.47 -1.38
CA THR A 419 -21.24 -14.93 -1.40
C THR A 419 -21.61 -14.12 -0.17
N SER A 420 -20.93 -14.33 0.96
CA SER A 420 -21.19 -13.53 2.18
C SER A 420 -20.78 -12.08 1.99
N SER A 421 -21.59 -11.16 2.49
CA SER A 421 -21.30 -9.74 2.55
C SER A 421 -20.71 -9.30 3.89
N GLU A 422 -20.54 -10.22 4.85
CA GLU A 422 -20.03 -9.89 6.17
C GLU A 422 -18.50 -9.99 6.21
N TRP A 423 -17.84 -8.84 6.35
CA TRP A 423 -16.39 -8.75 6.50
C TRP A 423 -16.08 -8.27 7.93
N LYS A 424 -15.73 -9.21 8.80
CA LYS A 424 -15.32 -8.97 10.20
C LYS A 424 -14.16 -9.90 10.55
N PRO A 425 -12.93 -9.56 10.17
CA PRO A 425 -11.74 -10.36 10.43
C PRO A 425 -11.53 -10.66 11.93
N SER A 426 -11.81 -9.71 12.83
CA SER A 426 -11.73 -9.90 14.28
C SER A 426 -12.62 -11.05 14.77
N ALA A 427 -13.81 -11.24 14.17
CA ALA A 427 -14.73 -12.33 14.42
C ALA A 427 -14.49 -13.56 13.53
N LYS A 428 -13.36 -13.62 12.79
CA LYS A 428 -13.01 -14.68 11.82
C LYS A 428 -14.05 -14.87 10.71
N LYS A 429 -14.79 -13.81 10.35
CA LYS A 429 -15.77 -13.83 9.26
C LYS A 429 -15.22 -13.10 8.04
N PHE A 430 -15.09 -13.82 6.94
CA PHE A 430 -14.46 -13.32 5.70
C PHE A 430 -15.41 -13.47 4.52
N GLY A 431 -16.21 -12.43 4.24
CA GLY A 431 -17.10 -12.37 3.08
C GLY A 431 -16.50 -11.50 1.97
N PHE A 432 -16.23 -12.06 0.80
CA PHE A 432 -15.59 -11.35 -0.32
C PHE A 432 -16.60 -10.74 -1.31
N ALA A 433 -17.91 -10.98 -1.17
CA ALA A 433 -18.91 -10.50 -2.11
C ALA A 433 -18.88 -8.96 -2.32
N PRO A 434 -18.75 -8.10 -1.31
CA PRO A 434 -18.68 -6.66 -1.49
C PRO A 434 -17.51 -6.23 -2.36
N PHE A 435 -16.34 -6.82 -2.15
CA PHE A 435 -15.09 -6.50 -2.86
C PHE A 435 -15.12 -6.99 -4.32
N ILE A 436 -15.69 -8.17 -4.55
CA ILE A 436 -15.90 -8.71 -5.90
C ILE A 436 -16.86 -7.81 -6.67
N MET A 437 -18.01 -7.49 -6.08
CA MET A 437 -19.02 -6.65 -6.71
C MET A 437 -18.53 -5.22 -6.92
N GLY A 438 -17.80 -4.64 -5.96
CA GLY A 438 -17.16 -3.34 -6.09
C GLY A 438 -16.15 -3.29 -7.24
N THR A 439 -15.30 -4.32 -7.37
CA THR A 439 -14.33 -4.42 -8.46
C THR A 439 -15.01 -4.53 -9.82
N ILE A 440 -16.02 -5.39 -9.94
CA ILE A 440 -16.77 -5.57 -11.19
C ILE A 440 -17.53 -4.30 -11.55
N ALA A 441 -18.24 -3.69 -10.59
CA ALA A 441 -19.04 -2.50 -10.82
C ALA A 441 -18.20 -1.32 -11.32
N VAL A 442 -17.11 -0.97 -10.61
CA VAL A 442 -16.25 0.15 -11.01
C VAL A 442 -15.58 -0.10 -12.36
N THR A 443 -15.16 -1.34 -12.63
CA THR A 443 -14.53 -1.73 -13.89
C THR A 443 -15.51 -1.59 -15.06
N ILE A 444 -16.73 -2.10 -14.93
CA ILE A 444 -17.75 -2.02 -15.97
C ILE A 444 -18.15 -0.55 -16.21
N CYS A 445 -18.42 0.21 -15.15
CA CYS A 445 -18.80 1.62 -15.27
C CYS A 445 -17.70 2.45 -15.95
N SER A 446 -16.43 2.21 -15.60
CA SER A 446 -15.30 2.90 -16.23
C SER A 446 -15.20 2.61 -17.73
N ILE A 447 -15.37 1.36 -18.13
CA ILE A 447 -15.32 0.97 -19.55
C ILE A 447 -16.55 1.50 -20.32
N LEU A 448 -17.73 1.51 -19.71
CA LEU A 448 -18.93 2.10 -20.34
C LEU A 448 -18.73 3.58 -20.68
N ILE A 449 -17.97 4.31 -19.87
CA ILE A 449 -17.62 5.72 -20.10
C ILE A 449 -16.48 5.84 -21.12
N SER A 450 -15.39 5.11 -20.93
CA SER A 450 -14.16 5.27 -21.70
C SER A 450 -14.25 4.68 -23.13
N LEU A 451 -14.98 3.58 -23.31
CA LEU A 451 -15.08 2.89 -24.62
C LEU A 451 -15.65 3.78 -25.73
N PRO A 452 -16.82 4.42 -25.58
CA PRO A 452 -17.36 5.26 -26.65
C PRO A 452 -16.45 6.48 -26.92
N LEU A 453 -15.91 7.09 -25.89
CA LEU A 453 -15.03 8.26 -26.02
C LEU A 453 -13.72 7.90 -26.75
N SER A 454 -13.08 6.82 -26.34
CA SER A 454 -11.82 6.36 -26.97
C SER A 454 -12.03 5.91 -28.41
N LEU A 455 -13.16 5.21 -28.68
CA LEU A 455 -13.47 4.74 -30.03
C LEU A 455 -13.71 5.91 -30.99
N LEU A 456 -14.52 6.88 -30.61
CA LEU A 456 -14.81 8.06 -31.42
C LEU A 456 -13.55 8.93 -31.63
N THR A 457 -12.74 9.10 -30.58
CA THR A 457 -11.47 9.83 -30.69
C THR A 457 -10.50 9.13 -31.64
N ALA A 458 -10.35 7.81 -31.54
CA ALA A 458 -9.47 7.04 -32.42
C ALA A 458 -9.96 7.09 -33.88
N ILE A 459 -11.27 6.98 -34.14
CA ILE A 459 -11.83 7.15 -35.47
C ILE A 459 -11.52 8.56 -36.01
N TYR A 460 -11.73 9.59 -35.21
CA TYR A 460 -11.40 10.94 -35.63
C TYR A 460 -9.92 11.09 -35.98
N LEU A 461 -9.04 10.59 -35.13
CA LEU A 461 -7.57 10.68 -35.33
C LEU A 461 -7.11 9.94 -36.58
N THR A 462 -7.66 8.75 -36.88
CA THR A 462 -7.20 7.92 -38.00
C THR A 462 -7.86 8.30 -39.33
N GLU A 463 -9.14 8.63 -39.32
CA GLU A 463 -9.89 8.81 -40.56
C GLU A 463 -10.12 10.28 -40.93
N TYR A 464 -10.18 11.20 -39.95
CA TYR A 464 -10.63 12.58 -40.20
C TYR A 464 -9.55 13.63 -39.92
N SER A 465 -8.64 13.39 -38.99
CA SER A 465 -7.72 14.41 -38.52
C SER A 465 -6.60 14.73 -39.53
N HIS A 466 -6.10 15.97 -39.49
CA HIS A 466 -4.91 16.38 -40.22
C HIS A 466 -3.64 15.88 -39.50
N LYS A 467 -2.54 15.69 -40.28
CA LYS A 467 -1.25 15.25 -39.74
C LYS A 467 -0.71 16.14 -38.63
N THR A 468 -1.05 17.44 -38.65
CA THR A 468 -0.65 18.40 -37.61
C THR A 468 -1.31 18.08 -36.26
N VAL A 469 -2.61 17.73 -36.24
CA VAL A 469 -3.32 17.32 -35.04
C VAL A 469 -2.73 16.02 -34.48
N GLN A 470 -2.47 15.04 -35.34
CA GLN A 470 -1.86 13.77 -34.95
C GLN A 470 -0.47 13.99 -34.28
N LYS A 471 0.38 14.87 -34.84
CA LYS A 471 1.70 15.20 -34.27
C LYS A 471 1.66 15.80 -32.85
N VAL A 472 0.54 16.43 -32.47
CA VAL A 472 0.37 17.01 -31.14
C VAL A 472 -0.31 16.01 -30.20
N VAL A 473 -1.35 15.31 -30.70
CA VAL A 473 -2.19 14.46 -29.86
C VAL A 473 -1.47 13.16 -29.47
N TYR A 474 -0.71 12.52 -30.38
CA TYR A 474 -0.03 11.26 -30.02
C TYR A 474 0.97 11.42 -28.88
N PRO A 475 1.91 12.40 -28.89
CA PRO A 475 2.79 12.61 -27.74
C PRO A 475 2.04 12.96 -26.45
N ALA A 476 0.92 13.70 -26.55
CA ALA A 476 0.10 14.01 -25.37
C ALA A 476 -0.56 12.74 -24.78
N LEU A 477 -1.05 11.83 -25.64
CA LEU A 477 -1.59 10.54 -25.18
C LEU A 477 -0.51 9.67 -24.54
N ASP A 478 0.71 9.66 -25.10
CA ASP A 478 1.83 8.89 -24.55
C ASP A 478 2.25 9.44 -23.16
N ILE A 479 2.28 10.76 -22.99
CA ILE A 479 2.54 11.40 -21.69
C ILE A 479 1.45 11.03 -20.68
N LEU A 480 0.17 11.16 -21.05
CA LEU A 480 -0.94 10.81 -20.18
C LEU A 480 -0.92 9.32 -19.80
N ALA A 481 -0.62 8.43 -20.75
CA ALA A 481 -0.53 7.00 -20.49
C ALA A 481 0.63 6.62 -19.55
N ALA A 482 1.69 7.45 -19.49
CA ALA A 482 2.87 7.26 -18.66
C ALA A 482 2.72 7.85 -17.24
N LEU A 483 1.67 8.63 -16.96
CA LEU A 483 1.45 9.20 -15.62
C LEU A 483 1.23 8.10 -14.58
N PRO A 484 1.88 8.18 -13.39
CA PRO A 484 1.59 7.29 -12.28
C PRO A 484 0.12 7.36 -11.86
N SER A 485 -0.48 6.21 -11.50
CA SER A 485 -1.89 6.13 -11.09
C SER A 485 -2.23 6.98 -9.87
N VAL A 486 -1.26 7.21 -8.98
CA VAL A 486 -1.39 8.12 -7.83
C VAL A 486 -1.82 9.53 -8.24
N ILE A 487 -1.29 10.05 -9.37
CA ILE A 487 -1.64 11.40 -9.85
C ILE A 487 -3.13 11.49 -10.19
N TYR A 488 -3.68 10.45 -10.84
CA TYR A 488 -5.11 10.38 -11.12
C TYR A 488 -5.96 10.27 -9.84
N GLY A 489 -5.46 9.56 -8.82
CA GLY A 489 -6.08 9.47 -7.51
C GLY A 489 -6.14 10.84 -6.81
N ILE A 490 -5.00 11.56 -6.75
CA ILE A 490 -4.92 12.92 -6.18
C ILE A 490 -5.85 13.89 -6.94
N TRP A 491 -5.83 13.84 -8.28
CA TRP A 491 -6.75 14.64 -9.09
C TRP A 491 -8.22 14.33 -8.74
N GLY A 492 -8.57 13.06 -8.56
CA GLY A 492 -9.92 12.63 -8.15
C GLY A 492 -10.31 13.19 -6.79
N ILE A 493 -9.39 13.19 -5.81
CA ILE A 493 -9.63 13.78 -4.48
C ILE A 493 -9.89 15.28 -4.58
N LEU A 494 -9.05 16.01 -5.32
CA LEU A 494 -9.13 17.47 -5.37
C LEU A 494 -10.30 17.98 -6.21
N THR A 495 -10.70 17.26 -7.26
CA THR A 495 -11.68 17.77 -8.24
C THR A 495 -13.01 17.03 -8.23
N LEU A 496 -13.05 15.73 -7.97
CA LEU A 496 -14.29 14.95 -8.08
C LEU A 496 -14.95 14.71 -6.72
N ILE A 497 -14.19 14.42 -5.67
CA ILE A 497 -14.75 14.18 -4.34
C ILE A 497 -15.56 15.37 -3.80
N PRO A 498 -15.16 16.64 -3.97
CA PRO A 498 -15.98 17.77 -3.52
C PRO A 498 -17.38 17.82 -4.13
N HIS A 499 -17.57 17.23 -5.33
CA HIS A 499 -18.84 17.23 -6.04
C HIS A 499 -19.64 15.93 -5.90
N PHE A 500 -18.96 14.79 -5.88
CA PHE A 500 -19.61 13.46 -5.93
C PHE A 500 -19.34 12.61 -4.67
N GLY A 501 -18.50 13.08 -3.75
CA GLY A 501 -18.08 12.33 -2.58
C GLY A 501 -17.23 11.09 -2.93
N TYR A 502 -16.90 10.30 -1.92
CA TYR A 502 -16.33 8.97 -2.09
C TYR A 502 -17.41 8.02 -2.63
N SER A 503 -17.37 7.70 -3.91
CA SER A 503 -18.48 7.01 -4.56
C SER A 503 -18.04 6.21 -5.79
N LEU A 504 -18.92 5.29 -6.22
CA LEU A 504 -18.71 4.48 -7.42
C LEU A 504 -18.55 5.35 -8.67
N ILE A 505 -19.30 6.47 -8.79
CA ILE A 505 -19.15 7.40 -9.92
C ILE A 505 -17.78 8.06 -9.92
N THR A 506 -17.29 8.51 -8.77
CA THR A 506 -15.96 9.12 -8.63
C THR A 506 -14.86 8.15 -9.06
N GLY A 507 -14.87 6.92 -8.53
CA GLY A 507 -13.93 5.88 -8.90
C GLY A 507 -13.98 5.53 -10.39
N SER A 508 -15.22 5.45 -10.96
CA SER A 508 -15.42 5.14 -12.38
C SER A 508 -14.90 6.26 -13.29
N LEU A 509 -15.07 7.52 -12.93
CA LEU A 509 -14.54 8.66 -13.68
C LEU A 509 -13.01 8.72 -13.64
N VAL A 510 -12.41 8.52 -12.47
CA VAL A 510 -10.94 8.48 -12.33
C VAL A 510 -10.35 7.36 -13.19
N LEU A 511 -10.88 6.15 -13.11
CA LEU A 511 -10.42 5.03 -13.92
C LEU A 511 -10.66 5.26 -15.41
N SER A 512 -11.79 5.87 -15.79
CA SER A 512 -12.08 6.19 -17.20
C SER A 512 -11.01 7.09 -17.78
N VAL A 513 -10.70 8.19 -17.08
CA VAL A 513 -9.69 9.16 -17.54
C VAL A 513 -8.31 8.50 -17.65
N MET A 514 -7.95 7.64 -16.68
CA MET A 514 -6.67 6.92 -16.67
C MET A 514 -6.54 5.92 -17.83
N VAL A 515 -7.63 5.25 -18.23
CA VAL A 515 -7.57 4.20 -19.26
C VAL A 515 -7.78 4.77 -20.67
N LEU A 516 -8.39 5.96 -20.80
CA LEU A 516 -8.66 6.61 -22.10
C LEU A 516 -7.43 6.70 -23.02
N PRO A 517 -6.27 7.21 -22.60
CA PRO A 517 -5.11 7.36 -23.47
C PRO A 517 -4.66 6.02 -24.07
N ILE A 518 -4.66 4.98 -23.24
CA ILE A 518 -4.25 3.63 -23.64
C ILE A 518 -5.23 3.03 -24.66
N MET A 519 -6.55 3.17 -24.40
CA MET A 519 -7.56 2.68 -25.32
C MET A 519 -7.53 3.41 -26.66
N ILE A 520 -7.33 4.74 -26.65
CA ILE A 520 -7.22 5.54 -27.87
C ILE A 520 -6.02 5.06 -28.70
N SER A 521 -4.84 4.91 -28.07
CA SER A 521 -3.62 4.46 -28.75
C SER A 521 -3.79 3.07 -29.37
N LEU A 522 -4.38 2.12 -28.64
CA LEU A 522 -4.67 0.78 -29.13
C LEU A 522 -5.66 0.80 -30.31
N PHE A 523 -6.73 1.58 -30.21
CA PHE A 523 -7.72 1.67 -31.31
C PHE A 523 -7.13 2.34 -32.54
N VAL A 524 -6.31 3.39 -32.38
CA VAL A 524 -5.58 4.03 -33.48
C VAL A 524 -4.68 3.02 -34.19
N GLU A 525 -3.92 2.21 -33.45
CA GLU A 525 -3.08 1.16 -34.02
C GLU A 525 -3.94 0.14 -34.79
N ILE A 526 -5.03 -0.36 -34.20
CA ILE A 526 -5.93 -1.32 -34.82
C ILE A 526 -6.55 -0.76 -36.12
N PHE A 527 -7.04 0.48 -36.12
CA PHE A 527 -7.60 1.09 -37.32
C PHE A 527 -6.54 1.33 -38.40
N SER A 528 -5.31 1.59 -38.02
CA SER A 528 -4.17 1.76 -38.96
C SER A 528 -3.78 0.46 -39.65
N THR A 529 -4.11 -0.71 -39.08
CA THR A 529 -3.85 -2.02 -39.75
C THR A 529 -4.76 -2.28 -40.97
N VAL A 530 -5.89 -1.57 -41.08
CA VAL A 530 -6.78 -1.69 -42.25
C VAL A 530 -6.10 -1.09 -43.46
N SER A 531 -5.92 -1.89 -44.55
CA SER A 531 -5.17 -1.43 -45.72
C SER A 531 -5.84 -0.23 -46.40
N LYS A 532 -5.00 0.61 -47.02
CA LYS A 532 -5.48 1.76 -47.79
C LYS A 532 -6.31 1.32 -48.98
N ASP A 533 -5.96 0.20 -49.64
CA ASP A 533 -6.66 -0.34 -50.80
C ASP A 533 -8.14 -0.67 -50.51
N MET A 534 -8.44 -1.17 -49.30
CA MET A 534 -9.83 -1.40 -48.89
C MET A 534 -10.64 -0.12 -48.77
N ARG A 535 -10.01 0.96 -48.27
CA ARG A 535 -10.63 2.28 -48.18
C ARG A 535 -10.86 2.88 -49.55
N ASP A 536 -9.85 2.79 -50.44
CA ASP A 536 -9.92 3.34 -51.78
C ASP A 536 -10.93 2.56 -52.66
N ALA A 537 -11.01 1.24 -52.51
CA ALA A 537 -12.03 0.43 -53.17
C ALA A 537 -13.46 0.82 -52.75
N SER A 538 -13.68 1.04 -51.44
CA SER A 538 -14.98 1.52 -50.95
C SER A 538 -15.33 2.90 -51.50
N SER A 539 -14.38 3.82 -51.56
CA SER A 539 -14.56 5.17 -52.08
C SER A 539 -14.82 5.16 -53.59
N SER A 540 -14.17 4.25 -54.36
CA SER A 540 -14.39 4.05 -55.78
C SER A 540 -15.81 3.56 -56.12
N LEU A 541 -16.47 2.89 -55.18
CA LEU A 541 -17.88 2.49 -55.28
C LEU A 541 -18.84 3.62 -54.88
N GLY A 542 -18.35 4.85 -54.67
CA GLY A 542 -19.15 6.02 -54.29
C GLY A 542 -19.51 6.10 -52.82
N ALA A 543 -18.91 5.33 -51.93
CA ALA A 543 -19.19 5.38 -50.51
C ALA A 543 -18.66 6.67 -49.90
N LEU A 544 -19.47 7.33 -49.04
CA LEU A 544 -19.07 8.47 -48.25
C LEU A 544 -18.05 8.03 -47.18
N LYS A 545 -17.21 8.96 -46.73
CA LYS A 545 -16.16 8.70 -45.73
C LYS A 545 -16.68 7.99 -44.46
N TRP A 546 -17.85 8.43 -43.95
CA TRP A 546 -18.48 7.76 -42.81
C TRP A 546 -18.98 6.34 -43.14
N GLN A 547 -19.47 6.14 -44.34
CA GLN A 547 -19.92 4.80 -44.77
C GLN A 547 -18.75 3.83 -44.85
N THR A 548 -17.61 4.27 -45.39
CA THR A 548 -16.37 3.50 -45.42
C THR A 548 -15.87 3.20 -44.02
N THR A 549 -15.81 4.22 -43.15
CA THR A 549 -15.40 4.04 -41.75
C THR A 549 -16.28 3.03 -41.02
N ARG A 550 -17.61 3.16 -41.09
CA ARG A 550 -18.56 2.29 -40.39
C ARG A 550 -18.61 0.87 -40.97
N LYS A 551 -18.67 0.72 -42.28
CA LYS A 551 -18.89 -0.58 -42.94
C LYS A 551 -17.62 -1.36 -43.26
N VAL A 552 -16.48 -0.68 -43.45
CA VAL A 552 -15.21 -1.30 -43.80
C VAL A 552 -14.26 -1.26 -42.58
N VAL A 553 -13.88 -0.07 -42.12
CA VAL A 553 -12.83 0.08 -41.07
C VAL A 553 -13.26 -0.56 -39.78
N ILE A 554 -14.39 -0.09 -39.18
CA ILE A 554 -14.85 -0.61 -37.87
C ILE A 554 -15.16 -2.11 -38.00
N ARG A 555 -15.84 -2.54 -39.06
CA ARG A 555 -16.22 -3.96 -39.22
C ARG A 555 -15.00 -4.88 -39.31
N LYS A 556 -13.95 -4.47 -40.03
CA LYS A 556 -12.71 -5.23 -40.15
C LYS A 556 -11.91 -5.22 -38.84
N SER A 557 -12.01 -4.12 -38.09
CA SER A 557 -11.31 -3.90 -36.82
C SER A 557 -12.02 -4.48 -35.60
N LEU A 558 -13.24 -4.98 -35.71
CA LEU A 558 -14.04 -5.49 -34.57
C LEU A 558 -13.25 -6.46 -33.67
N PRO A 559 -12.54 -7.46 -34.19
CA PRO A 559 -11.75 -8.38 -33.35
C PRO A 559 -10.71 -7.62 -32.51
N GLY A 560 -10.02 -6.67 -33.12
CA GLY A 560 -9.03 -5.83 -32.44
C GLY A 560 -9.66 -4.93 -31.36
N ILE A 561 -10.80 -4.30 -31.68
CA ILE A 561 -11.54 -3.47 -30.71
C ILE A 561 -11.91 -4.28 -29.47
N PHE A 562 -12.43 -5.50 -29.64
CA PHE A 562 -12.74 -6.38 -28.51
C PHE A 562 -11.49 -6.74 -27.70
N ALA A 563 -10.37 -7.08 -28.37
CA ALA A 563 -9.12 -7.41 -27.68
C ALA A 563 -8.60 -6.24 -26.84
N ALA A 564 -8.58 -5.03 -27.39
CA ALA A 564 -8.16 -3.84 -26.70
C ALA A 564 -9.09 -3.49 -25.53
N THR A 565 -10.41 -3.66 -25.70
CA THR A 565 -11.39 -3.43 -24.62
C THR A 565 -11.16 -4.39 -23.44
N VAL A 566 -10.87 -5.66 -23.71
CA VAL A 566 -10.59 -6.62 -22.62
C VAL A 566 -9.26 -6.35 -21.94
N LEU A 567 -8.25 -5.90 -22.67
CA LEU A 567 -7.00 -5.45 -22.07
C LEU A 567 -7.26 -4.26 -21.11
N ALA A 568 -8.09 -3.31 -21.51
CA ALA A 568 -8.52 -2.20 -20.69
C ALA A 568 -9.32 -2.66 -19.44
N LEU A 569 -10.25 -3.62 -19.61
CA LEU A 569 -10.97 -4.25 -18.49
C LEU A 569 -10.02 -4.88 -17.48
N SER A 570 -9.05 -5.66 -17.95
CA SER A 570 -8.06 -6.31 -17.08
C SER A 570 -7.21 -5.29 -16.34
N LYS A 571 -6.84 -4.16 -16.97
CA LYS A 571 -6.11 -3.07 -16.34
C LYS A 571 -6.95 -2.37 -15.29
N CYS A 572 -8.19 -2.01 -15.59
CA CYS A 572 -9.10 -1.38 -14.63
C CYS A 572 -9.38 -2.28 -13.41
N ALA A 573 -9.60 -3.58 -13.63
CA ALA A 573 -9.86 -4.53 -12.55
C ALA A 573 -8.69 -4.70 -11.57
N GLY A 574 -7.45 -4.50 -12.05
CA GLY A 574 -6.24 -4.58 -11.23
C GLY A 574 -5.76 -3.25 -10.65
N GLU A 575 -6.46 -2.13 -10.90
CA GLU A 575 -6.01 -0.82 -10.41
C GLU A 575 -6.23 -0.71 -8.89
N THR A 576 -5.14 -0.41 -8.19
CA THR A 576 -5.13 -0.39 -6.72
C THR A 576 -5.18 1.03 -6.19
N ILE A 577 -4.15 1.84 -6.50
CA ILE A 577 -3.87 3.10 -5.78
C ILE A 577 -4.88 4.18 -6.13
N ALA A 578 -5.15 4.41 -7.42
CA ALA A 578 -6.09 5.44 -7.84
C ALA A 578 -7.49 5.17 -7.29
N VAL A 579 -7.95 3.92 -7.31
CA VAL A 579 -9.27 3.52 -6.79
C VAL A 579 -9.32 3.61 -5.27
N MET A 580 -8.28 3.11 -4.58
CA MET A 580 -8.18 3.16 -3.12
C MET A 580 -8.34 4.58 -2.57
N MET A 581 -7.81 5.58 -3.27
CA MET A 581 -7.89 6.98 -2.87
C MET A 581 -9.29 7.61 -2.98
N VAL A 582 -10.21 7.02 -3.78
CA VAL A 582 -11.51 7.63 -4.11
C VAL A 582 -12.72 6.75 -3.84
N CYS A 583 -12.53 5.49 -3.44
CA CYS A 583 -13.63 4.52 -3.30
C CYS A 583 -14.40 4.62 -1.97
N GLY A 584 -13.80 5.20 -0.92
CA GLY A 584 -14.37 5.28 0.42
C GLY A 584 -14.31 3.98 1.23
N SER A 585 -13.74 2.92 0.66
CA SER A 585 -13.30 1.64 1.30
C SER A 585 -14.29 1.02 2.31
N LEU A 586 -15.61 1.13 2.06
CA LEU A 586 -16.64 0.47 2.87
C LEU A 586 -16.95 -0.93 2.32
N ALA A 587 -16.88 -1.94 3.19
CA ALA A 587 -17.15 -3.34 2.85
C ALA A 587 -18.66 -3.62 2.70
N HIS A 588 -19.31 -2.99 1.72
CA HIS A 588 -20.71 -3.26 1.37
C HIS A 588 -20.89 -3.32 -0.15
N ILE A 589 -21.92 -4.01 -0.59
CA ILE A 589 -22.25 -4.10 -2.01
C ILE A 589 -22.80 -2.74 -2.48
N PRO A 590 -22.21 -2.08 -3.50
CA PRO A 590 -22.70 -0.80 -3.98
C PRO A 590 -24.08 -0.97 -4.63
N THR A 591 -25.09 -0.26 -4.12
CA THR A 591 -26.49 -0.30 -4.62
C THR A 591 -26.81 0.86 -5.56
N SER A 592 -25.99 1.92 -5.56
CA SER A 592 -26.16 3.10 -6.41
C SER A 592 -24.81 3.65 -6.87
N LEU A 593 -24.83 4.52 -7.88
CA LEU A 593 -23.63 5.20 -8.35
C LEU A 593 -23.02 6.16 -7.33
N SER A 594 -23.81 6.63 -6.38
CA SER A 594 -23.38 7.51 -5.29
C SER A 594 -22.94 6.74 -4.04
N SER A 595 -23.06 5.41 -4.01
CA SER A 595 -22.57 4.61 -2.89
C SER A 595 -21.05 4.55 -2.90
N SER A 596 -20.43 4.62 -1.72
CA SER A 596 -19.05 4.18 -1.55
C SER A 596 -18.94 2.68 -1.82
N PHE A 597 -17.74 2.21 -2.10
CA PHE A 597 -17.49 0.81 -2.46
C PHE A 597 -16.08 0.41 -2.06
N TYR A 598 -15.79 -0.88 -2.11
CA TYR A 598 -14.45 -1.39 -1.86
C TYR A 598 -14.08 -2.43 -2.92
N THR A 599 -12.86 -2.35 -3.45
CA THR A 599 -12.38 -3.30 -4.46
C THR A 599 -11.38 -4.30 -3.90
N LEU A 600 -11.24 -5.47 -4.54
CA LEU A 600 -10.23 -6.47 -4.17
C LEU A 600 -8.80 -5.90 -4.16
N PRO A 601 -8.34 -5.15 -5.20
CA PRO A 601 -7.01 -4.53 -5.15
C PRO A 601 -6.84 -3.54 -3.99
N ALA A 602 -7.87 -2.73 -3.70
CA ALA A 602 -7.82 -1.78 -2.60
C ALA A 602 -7.82 -2.50 -1.23
N LEU A 603 -8.57 -3.60 -1.08
CA LEU A 603 -8.53 -4.46 0.11
C LEU A 603 -7.10 -4.96 0.37
N ILE A 604 -6.43 -5.48 -0.67
CA ILE A 604 -5.05 -5.95 -0.56
C ILE A 604 -4.13 -4.79 -0.17
N GLY A 605 -4.25 -3.64 -0.86
CA GLY A 605 -3.41 -2.47 -0.62
C GLY A 605 -3.54 -1.89 0.79
N ASN A 606 -4.76 -1.80 1.30
CA ASN A 606 -5.03 -1.24 2.63
C ASN A 606 -4.62 -2.18 3.78
N ASN A 607 -4.82 -3.48 3.63
CA ASN A 607 -4.73 -4.41 4.76
C ASN A 607 -3.48 -5.28 4.76
N TYR A 608 -2.73 -5.39 3.65
CA TYR A 608 -1.51 -6.20 3.58
C TYR A 608 -0.51 -5.81 4.67
N GLY A 609 -0.34 -4.49 4.93
CA GLY A 609 0.56 -3.97 5.94
C GLY A 609 0.20 -4.35 7.37
N GLU A 610 -1.08 -4.40 7.71
CA GLU A 610 -1.54 -4.59 9.10
C GLU A 610 -1.90 -6.05 9.42
N MET A 611 -2.40 -6.80 8.43
CA MET A 611 -2.94 -8.15 8.64
C MET A 611 -1.94 -9.28 8.34
N ALA A 612 -0.80 -8.99 7.70
CA ALA A 612 0.14 -10.02 7.25
C ALA A 612 0.86 -10.76 8.39
N SER A 613 0.83 -10.25 9.63
CA SER A 613 1.41 -10.92 10.81
C SER A 613 0.54 -12.06 11.33
N ILE A 614 -0.78 -12.02 11.10
CA ILE A 614 -1.75 -13.01 11.59
C ILE A 614 -2.04 -14.02 10.48
N PRO A 615 -1.77 -15.34 10.67
CA PRO A 615 -1.79 -16.33 9.59
C PRO A 615 -3.13 -16.45 8.85
N LEU A 616 -4.27 -16.35 9.56
CA LEU A 616 -5.58 -16.44 8.94
C LEU A 616 -5.91 -15.18 8.13
N TYR A 617 -5.49 -14.01 8.60
CA TYR A 617 -5.67 -12.73 7.90
C TYR A 617 -4.75 -12.65 6.66
N GLU A 618 -3.48 -13.07 6.80
CA GLU A 618 -2.58 -13.22 5.65
C GLU A 618 -3.22 -14.11 4.58
N SER A 619 -3.78 -15.24 5.00
CA SER A 619 -4.47 -16.18 4.11
C SER A 619 -5.68 -15.54 3.41
N ALA A 620 -6.47 -14.71 4.10
CA ALA A 620 -7.60 -13.99 3.53
C ALA A 620 -7.15 -12.98 2.44
N ILE A 621 -6.08 -12.23 2.70
CA ILE A 621 -5.52 -11.29 1.73
C ILE A 621 -4.96 -12.04 0.50
N MET A 622 -4.24 -13.16 0.71
CA MET A 622 -3.74 -13.98 -0.40
C MET A 622 -4.88 -14.61 -1.20
N PHE A 623 -5.97 -14.99 -0.55
CA PHE A 623 -7.17 -15.48 -1.20
C PHE A 623 -7.86 -14.38 -2.03
N SER A 624 -7.92 -13.14 -1.55
CA SER A 624 -8.42 -12.00 -2.34
C SER A 624 -7.62 -11.76 -3.61
N ALA A 625 -6.28 -11.90 -3.54
CA ALA A 625 -5.41 -11.84 -4.71
C ALA A 625 -5.66 -13.00 -5.69
N LEU A 626 -5.93 -14.20 -5.16
CA LEU A 626 -6.32 -15.36 -5.99
C LEU A 626 -7.67 -15.12 -6.70
N ILE A 627 -8.68 -14.58 -6.00
CA ILE A 627 -9.97 -14.21 -6.60
C ILE A 627 -9.77 -13.19 -7.71
N LEU A 628 -9.00 -12.13 -7.47
CA LEU A 628 -8.71 -11.10 -8.47
C LEU A 628 -8.05 -11.70 -9.71
N MET A 629 -7.07 -12.57 -9.54
CA MET A 629 -6.41 -13.26 -10.64
C MET A 629 -7.38 -14.13 -11.43
N VAL A 630 -8.29 -14.85 -10.77
CA VAL A 630 -9.33 -15.65 -11.44
C VAL A 630 -10.29 -14.76 -12.23
N ILE A 631 -10.70 -13.60 -11.68
CA ILE A 631 -11.55 -12.63 -12.41
C ILE A 631 -10.85 -12.14 -13.68
N VAL A 632 -9.58 -11.76 -13.61
CA VAL A 632 -8.79 -11.31 -14.76
C VAL A 632 -8.62 -12.45 -15.78
N LEU A 633 -8.39 -13.68 -15.33
CA LEU A 633 -8.33 -14.86 -16.22
C LEU A 633 -9.66 -15.10 -16.94
N ILE A 634 -10.79 -15.01 -16.24
CA ILE A 634 -12.13 -15.14 -16.82
C ILE A 634 -12.34 -14.08 -17.91
N PHE A 635 -12.01 -12.81 -17.67
CA PHE A 635 -12.11 -11.77 -18.68
C PHE A 635 -11.26 -12.09 -19.93
N ASN A 636 -10.02 -12.53 -19.73
CA ASN A 636 -9.13 -12.90 -20.84
C ASN A 636 -9.63 -14.12 -21.63
N ILE A 637 -10.15 -15.15 -20.96
CA ILE A 637 -10.72 -16.33 -21.61
C ILE A 637 -11.98 -15.95 -22.41
N LEU A 638 -12.90 -15.18 -21.80
CA LEU A 638 -14.10 -14.70 -22.49
C LEU A 638 -13.75 -13.92 -23.76
N SER A 639 -12.74 -13.05 -23.68
CA SER A 639 -12.22 -12.33 -24.83
C SER A 639 -11.76 -13.26 -25.95
N ARG A 640 -10.92 -14.24 -25.61
CA ARG A 640 -10.40 -15.20 -26.61
C ARG A 640 -11.52 -16.01 -27.27
N VAL A 641 -12.50 -16.45 -26.49
CA VAL A 641 -13.68 -17.16 -27.00
C VAL A 641 -14.51 -16.28 -27.95
N MET A 642 -14.74 -15.01 -27.57
CA MET A 642 -15.45 -14.05 -28.43
C MET A 642 -14.68 -13.78 -29.72
N LEU A 643 -13.37 -13.53 -29.63
CA LEU A 643 -12.51 -13.34 -30.80
C LEU A 643 -12.57 -14.53 -31.75
N TYR A 644 -12.47 -15.74 -31.23
CA TYR A 644 -12.56 -16.97 -32.05
C TYR A 644 -13.91 -17.08 -32.77
N ARG A 645 -15.02 -16.77 -32.08
CA ARG A 645 -16.36 -16.78 -32.69
C ARG A 645 -16.50 -15.73 -33.80
N ILE A 646 -16.00 -14.51 -33.58
CA ILE A 646 -16.07 -13.42 -34.56
C ILE A 646 -15.24 -13.79 -35.82
N GLN A 647 -14.04 -14.31 -35.64
CA GLN A 647 -13.18 -14.74 -36.75
C GLN A 647 -13.82 -15.87 -37.58
N LYS A 648 -14.43 -16.85 -36.91
CA LYS A 648 -15.12 -17.96 -37.58
C LYS A 648 -16.34 -17.51 -38.36
N ASN A 649 -17.06 -16.49 -37.90
CA ASN A 649 -18.25 -15.95 -38.60
C ASN A 649 -17.88 -14.93 -39.69
N SER A 650 -16.60 -14.53 -39.81
CA SER A 650 -16.12 -13.58 -40.82
C SER A 650 -15.38 -14.27 -41.99
N GLN A 651 -15.16 -15.58 -41.89
CA GLN A 651 -14.77 -16.46 -42.97
C GLN A 651 -16.01 -17.07 -43.64
#